data_26494a868c2e915c70ebd812f6c25491
#
_entry.id   26494a868c2e915c70ebd812f6c25491
#
_cell.length_a   1.000
_cell.length_b   1.000
_cell.length_c   1.000
_cell.angle_alpha   90.00
_cell.angle_beta   90.00
_cell.angle_gamma   90.00
#
_symmetry.space_group_name_H-M   'P 1'
#
loop_
_entity.id
_entity.type
_entity.pdbx_description
1 polymer ?
#
loop_
_entity_poly.entity_id
_entity_poly.type
_entity_poly.pdbx_seq_one_letter_code
_entity_poly.pdbx_strand_id
1 'polypeptide(L)'
;MLCMLCVYKSSGAASKTYARLSQLNDSLSVDSLAVDSLAVESLAVNSLKVDSLNVDSLEVNSLPTDSLDIDTVAPGALMTESGRVEDVLPDTLDMDSLELAIWKHNKAVDDSLRLDSLNRQKKNGIDSPVEFSANDSLIYEAGSGMAHLFGGSHVKYQNMDLKSEKIYMCLDSSLVHATGARDTTGAMFGTPVFQMGSDTYENDTMAFNFKTKKGLIQQVYTEQEDGFLTSELAKRGSNGELFLQHGKYTTCDEPHPDFYLALSRAKVRPGKDVVFGPAYLVVCDVPMPFAIPYGFFPFTKSYSSGFIMPTYGDETERGFYLRDGGYYFAISDKMDLKVIGEIYTKGSWGLSGASNYRRRYKYSGSIYASYQNTINGEKNMPDYTKQTSFKIQWSHRQDQKANPYSTLSASVNFATSSYEQNNLSSMYNPQALTQSTRTSSVSYSTKFSSIGMSLSTTMNVNQNMRDSTISTTFPDLNISISRFYPFKRKKAVGKERWYEKISMSYTGRFSNSISTKEDKLLKSNLIKDWRNGMQHTIPINGNLTLFNYINVNPQFTLTDRTYTNKVMQSWDAASQSVLRDTIYGFYNVYNWSLSLSASTKLYGFYIPSRKLFGDKIDQIRHVLTPQITFSYAPDFSAKRYGYYDSYQKTNSDGTVSLVEYSPYAGSLYGVPGKGKTGSIAFDLSNNIEMKYRDSNDSLRKVSIIDEIGGSMSYNMATDIRPWSDLSTRLRLKLTKSYTLNLNAVFASYVYEADSVGATPRISERTTYWEKGKIGRFQGMSQNLSYTLSNEKVASWIKWLRGERPNKKKDADKDDNENDEEDDLDIESNVDKDLEKGKHAAKREGAGMAETDEDGYMLFSLPWSLSFGYGITMREDTDVKKFNYDTMRYPYKFTQSLNVSGNVRLSDGWNISFSSGYDFENKKISMTTASLSRDLHCFNMSCSVVLSPYSSYNFSFRCNASTLTDALKYDKRSSYSNAVQWY
;
A
#
# COMPACT_ATOMS: atom_id res chain seq x y z
N MET A 1 -9.24 17.83 30.02
CA MET A 1 -10.24 18.89 30.23
C MET A 1 -10.38 19.77 28.99
N LEU A 2 -9.29 20.18 28.32
CA LEU A 2 -9.37 20.95 27.04
C LEU A 2 -10.07 20.16 25.91
N CYS A 3 -9.82 18.86 25.76
CA CYS A 3 -10.47 18.03 24.71
C CYS A 3 -11.99 17.88 24.86
N MET A 4 -12.53 17.98 26.08
CA MET A 4 -13.99 17.92 26.28
C MET A 4 -14.71 19.20 25.88
N LEU A 5 -14.05 20.35 25.94
CA LEU A 5 -14.63 21.64 25.56
C LEU A 5 -14.79 21.77 24.02
N CYS A 6 -13.86 21.24 23.23
CA CYS A 6 -13.99 21.21 21.76
C CYS A 6 -15.14 20.31 21.28
N VAL A 7 -15.39 19.19 21.97
CA VAL A 7 -16.48 18.26 21.62
C VAL A 7 -17.87 18.87 21.89
N TYR A 8 -17.98 19.76 22.88
CA TYR A 8 -19.26 20.39 23.22
C TYR A 8 -19.63 21.55 22.28
N LYS A 9 -18.64 22.26 21.71
CA LYS A 9 -18.89 23.36 20.77
C LYS A 9 -19.25 22.92 19.36
N SER A 10 -18.70 21.80 18.87
CA SER A 10 -18.97 21.32 17.52
C SER A 10 -20.40 20.81 17.30
N SER A 11 -21.06 20.30 18.37
CA SER A 11 -22.46 19.85 18.30
C SER A 11 -23.48 21.01 18.30
N GLY A 12 -23.07 22.20 18.71
CA GLY A 12 -23.95 23.39 18.74
C GLY A 12 -23.93 24.20 17.43
N ALA A 13 -22.83 24.17 16.68
CA ALA A 13 -22.68 24.94 15.45
C ALA A 13 -23.35 24.26 14.25
N ALA A 14 -23.36 22.92 14.18
CA ALA A 14 -23.99 22.17 13.11
C ALA A 14 -25.52 22.40 13.01
N SER A 15 -26.17 22.63 14.14
CA SER A 15 -27.63 22.87 14.15
C SER A 15 -28.06 24.26 13.69
N LYS A 16 -27.16 25.26 13.78
CA LYS A 16 -27.47 26.64 13.34
C LYS A 16 -27.20 26.88 11.86
N THR A 17 -26.29 26.13 11.26
CA THR A 17 -25.97 26.26 9.82
C THR A 17 -27.02 25.54 8.95
N TYR A 18 -27.62 24.44 9.44
CA TYR A 18 -28.73 23.77 8.74
C TYR A 18 -30.02 24.62 8.69
N ALA A 19 -30.28 25.44 9.69
CA ALA A 19 -31.45 26.32 9.71
C ALA A 19 -31.33 27.53 8.73
N ARG A 20 -30.10 27.91 8.32
CA ARG A 20 -29.92 29.01 7.33
C ARG A 20 -29.97 28.54 5.88
N LEU A 21 -29.61 27.26 5.59
CA LEU A 21 -29.70 26.71 4.24
C LEU A 21 -31.13 26.29 3.85
N SER A 22 -31.98 25.95 4.79
CA SER A 22 -33.40 25.66 4.51
C SER A 22 -34.26 26.91 4.22
N GLN A 23 -33.84 28.09 4.63
CA GLN A 23 -34.54 29.35 4.34
C GLN A 23 -34.20 29.97 2.98
N LEU A 24 -33.16 29.52 2.31
CA LEU A 24 -32.80 30.01 0.96
C LEU A 24 -33.43 29.22 -0.19
N ASN A 25 -34.05 28.06 0.07
CA ASN A 25 -34.70 27.23 -0.99
C ASN A 25 -36.20 27.45 -1.13
N ASP A 26 -36.84 28.23 -0.27
CA ASP A 26 -38.32 28.42 -0.31
C ASP A 26 -38.82 29.62 -1.14
N SER A 27 -37.98 30.26 -1.97
CA SER A 27 -38.40 31.43 -2.74
C SER A 27 -38.23 31.32 -4.26
N LEU A 28 -38.32 30.11 -4.83
CA LEU A 28 -38.42 29.99 -6.30
C LEU A 28 -39.36 28.85 -6.68
N SER A 29 -40.65 29.09 -6.58
CA SER A 29 -41.69 28.35 -7.27
C SER A 29 -42.58 29.34 -7.99
N VAL A 30 -42.42 29.48 -9.32
CA VAL A 30 -43.49 30.03 -10.19
C VAL A 30 -43.40 29.34 -11.54
N ASP A 31 -44.43 28.58 -11.79
CA ASP A 31 -45.23 28.33 -12.97
C ASP A 31 -44.60 28.00 -14.34
N SER A 32 -45.09 26.85 -14.75
CA SER A 32 -45.25 26.34 -16.11
C SER A 32 -45.88 27.30 -17.11
N LEU A 33 -45.35 27.38 -18.29
CA LEU A 33 -46.11 27.50 -19.53
C LEU A 33 -45.32 26.88 -20.70
N ALA A 34 -46.00 25.96 -21.35
CA ALA A 34 -45.60 25.28 -22.56
C ALA A 34 -45.73 26.20 -23.78
N VAL A 35 -44.82 26.11 -24.72
CA VAL A 35 -45.13 26.31 -26.17
C VAL A 35 -44.08 25.60 -27.06
N ASP A 36 -44.61 24.79 -27.89
CA ASP A 36 -44.27 24.08 -29.12
C ASP A 36 -42.90 24.32 -29.84
N SER A 37 -42.47 23.16 -30.26
CA SER A 37 -41.70 22.73 -31.41
C SER A 37 -41.47 23.71 -32.57
N LEU A 38 -40.28 23.78 -33.07
CA LEU A 38 -39.97 23.77 -34.51
C LEU A 38 -38.54 23.25 -34.75
N ALA A 39 -38.50 22.21 -35.57
CA ALA A 39 -37.32 21.58 -36.11
C ALA A 39 -36.64 22.45 -37.17
N VAL A 40 -35.30 22.48 -37.20
CA VAL A 40 -34.56 22.68 -38.45
C VAL A 40 -33.22 21.91 -38.39
N GLU A 41 -33.13 21.13 -39.40
CA GLU A 41 -32.14 20.26 -40.00
C GLU A 41 -30.64 20.52 -39.80
N SER A 42 -30.01 19.42 -39.77
CA SER A 42 -28.60 19.05 -39.98
C SER A 42 -27.88 19.78 -41.14
N LEU A 43 -26.63 20.10 -40.91
CA LEU A 43 -25.58 20.05 -41.95
C LEU A 43 -24.27 19.50 -41.34
N ALA A 44 -23.97 18.32 -41.82
CA ALA A 44 -22.69 17.65 -41.67
C ALA A 44 -21.65 18.29 -42.58
N VAL A 45 -20.46 18.54 -42.11
CA VAL A 45 -19.29 18.72 -42.97
C VAL A 45 -18.12 17.89 -42.48
N ASN A 46 -17.69 17.09 -43.35
CA ASN A 46 -16.68 16.07 -43.45
C ASN A 46 -15.31 16.36 -42.82
N SER A 47 -14.80 15.29 -42.29
CA SER A 47 -13.40 14.96 -42.03
C SER A 47 -12.47 15.18 -43.25
N LEU A 48 -11.30 15.72 -43.03
CA LEU A 48 -10.15 15.49 -43.87
C LEU A 48 -8.96 15.05 -43.00
N LYS A 49 -8.59 13.80 -43.21
CA LYS A 49 -7.29 13.22 -42.86
C LYS A 49 -6.20 13.90 -43.71
N VAL A 50 -5.08 14.21 -43.12
CA VAL A 50 -3.81 14.28 -43.84
C VAL A 50 -2.77 13.49 -43.11
N ASP A 51 -2.19 12.56 -43.86
CA ASP A 51 -1.16 11.59 -43.49
C ASP A 51 0.21 12.24 -43.27
N SER A 52 0.97 11.49 -42.52
CA SER A 52 2.40 11.50 -42.26
C SER A 52 3.31 11.88 -43.42
N LEU A 53 4.33 12.64 -43.17
CA LEU A 53 5.63 12.52 -43.87
C LEU A 53 6.80 12.73 -42.91
N ASN A 54 7.59 11.66 -42.81
CA ASN A 54 8.94 11.60 -42.27
C ASN A 54 9.89 12.46 -43.11
N VAL A 55 10.82 13.17 -42.46
CA VAL A 55 12.15 13.39 -43.05
C VAL A 55 13.20 13.33 -41.93
N ASP A 56 14.15 12.48 -42.21
CA ASP A 56 15.37 12.20 -41.46
C ASP A 56 16.38 13.35 -41.42
N SER A 57 17.12 13.35 -40.31
CA SER A 57 18.54 13.62 -40.15
C SER A 57 19.25 14.72 -40.99
N LEU A 58 19.95 15.56 -40.25
CA LEU A 58 21.39 15.84 -40.48
C LEU A 58 22.01 16.54 -39.25
N GLU A 59 23.03 15.89 -38.74
CA GLU A 59 24.06 16.41 -37.84
C GLU A 59 24.82 17.54 -38.49
N VAL A 60 25.35 18.49 -37.71
CA VAL A 60 26.74 18.95 -37.81
C VAL A 60 27.13 19.86 -36.61
N ASN A 61 28.01 19.37 -35.83
CA ASN A 61 29.19 19.82 -35.08
C ASN A 61 29.53 21.30 -34.83
N SER A 62 29.83 21.50 -33.54
CA SER A 62 31.06 22.11 -32.95
C SER A 62 31.38 23.62 -33.09
N LEU A 63 31.37 24.24 -31.90
CA LEU A 63 32.37 25.11 -31.21
C LEU A 63 33.47 25.86 -32.04
N PRO A 64 34.07 27.01 -31.60
CA PRO A 64 34.25 27.48 -30.22
C PRO A 64 34.14 29.03 -30.01
N THR A 65 34.17 29.39 -28.74
CA THR A 65 34.61 30.59 -28.02
C THR A 65 35.39 31.66 -28.80
N ASP A 66 35.04 32.96 -28.60
CA ASP A 66 35.90 33.89 -27.90
C ASP A 66 35.29 35.30 -27.72
N SER A 67 35.72 35.87 -26.62
CA SER A 67 35.53 37.18 -26.09
C SER A 67 35.69 38.38 -27.04
N LEU A 68 35.06 39.49 -26.80
CA LEU A 68 35.56 40.82 -26.47
C LEU A 68 34.56 41.96 -26.81
N ASP A 69 34.30 42.74 -25.76
CA ASP A 69 34.22 44.17 -25.64
C ASP A 69 33.54 45.12 -26.67
N ILE A 70 32.60 45.91 -26.05
CA ILE A 70 32.42 47.39 -26.15
C ILE A 70 31.96 47.99 -27.48
N ASP A 71 30.82 48.55 -27.49
CA ASP A 71 30.46 49.95 -27.53
C ASP A 71 29.07 50.24 -28.11
N THR A 72 28.38 51.01 -27.35
CA THR A 72 27.32 51.95 -27.66
C THR A 72 27.10 52.27 -29.14
N VAL A 73 25.83 52.05 -29.62
CA VAL A 73 25.13 53.01 -30.49
C VAL A 73 23.62 52.75 -30.40
N ALA A 74 22.86 53.86 -30.26
CA ALA A 74 21.44 53.94 -30.09
C ALA A 74 20.62 53.52 -31.35
N PRO A 75 19.28 53.43 -31.22
CA PRO A 75 18.43 52.55 -32.01
C PRO A 75 18.01 53.15 -33.35
N GLY A 76 18.06 52.33 -34.40
CA GLY A 76 17.42 52.56 -35.68
C GLY A 76 15.98 52.05 -35.69
N ALA A 77 15.03 52.92 -35.77
CA ALA A 77 13.61 52.63 -35.97
C ALA A 77 13.37 52.15 -37.39
N LEU A 78 12.77 50.97 -37.55
CA LEU A 78 12.09 50.54 -38.77
C LEU A 78 10.63 50.98 -38.68
N MET A 79 10.30 51.97 -39.46
CA MET A 79 8.92 52.41 -39.73
C MET A 79 8.29 51.54 -40.78
N THR A 80 7.09 51.05 -40.52
CA THR A 80 6.17 50.58 -41.55
C THR A 80 5.15 51.67 -41.82
N GLU A 81 5.04 52.01 -43.08
CA GLU A 81 4.12 53.02 -43.61
C GLU A 81 2.64 52.70 -43.36
N SER A 82 1.91 53.65 -42.80
CA SER A 82 0.51 53.91 -43.23
C SER A 82 0.13 55.35 -42.92
N GLY A 83 -0.09 56.09 -43.97
CA GLY A 83 -0.99 57.25 -44.03
C GLY A 83 -0.53 58.50 -43.29
N ARG A 84 0.54 59.16 -43.77
CA ARG A 84 0.77 60.55 -43.49
C ARG A 84 0.08 61.41 -44.52
N VAL A 85 -0.90 62.23 -44.10
CA VAL A 85 -1.27 63.41 -44.80
C VAL A 85 -0.11 64.39 -44.67
N GLU A 86 0.61 64.66 -45.69
CA GLU A 86 1.64 65.72 -45.73
C GLU A 86 0.94 67.04 -45.55
N ASP A 87 1.19 67.70 -44.41
CA ASP A 87 0.93 69.16 -44.26
C ASP A 87 1.89 69.88 -45.21
N VAL A 88 1.34 70.32 -46.29
CA VAL A 88 2.03 71.25 -47.19
C VAL A 88 2.24 72.57 -46.42
N LEU A 89 3.45 72.77 -45.91
CA LEU A 89 3.84 74.08 -45.34
C LEU A 89 3.71 75.11 -46.38
N PRO A 90 2.95 76.19 -46.17
CA PRO A 90 2.89 77.32 -47.12
C PRO A 90 4.29 77.96 -47.19
N ASP A 91 4.60 78.31 -48.42
CA ASP A 91 5.91 78.89 -48.73
C ASP A 91 6.01 80.30 -48.06
N THR A 92 6.83 80.38 -47.00
CA THR A 92 6.98 81.53 -46.18
C THR A 92 7.76 82.65 -46.81
N LEU A 93 8.22 82.55 -48.07
CA LEU A 93 8.97 83.54 -48.80
C LEU A 93 8.15 84.54 -49.48
N ASP A 94 6.85 84.33 -49.66
CA ASP A 94 5.92 85.27 -50.31
C ASP A 94 4.91 85.90 -49.30
N MET A 95 5.09 85.71 -48.01
CA MET A 95 4.18 86.29 -47.00
C MET A 95 4.62 87.68 -46.57
N ASP A 96 3.68 88.65 -46.56
CA ASP A 96 3.86 89.94 -45.95
C ASP A 96 4.19 89.83 -44.47
N SER A 97 4.95 90.83 -43.90
CA SER A 97 5.43 90.80 -42.54
C SER A 97 4.32 90.67 -41.49
N LEU A 98 3.12 91.12 -41.77
CA LEU A 98 1.92 90.98 -40.94
C LEU A 98 1.32 89.58 -41.04
N GLU A 99 1.25 89.00 -42.21
CA GLU A 99 0.79 87.62 -42.48
C GLU A 99 1.73 86.58 -41.84
N LEU A 100 3.02 86.80 -41.95
CA LEU A 100 4.01 85.91 -41.28
C LEU A 100 3.91 86.02 -39.76
N ALA A 101 3.60 87.19 -39.21
CA ALA A 101 3.42 87.31 -37.76
C ALA A 101 2.12 86.62 -37.28
N ILE A 102 1.05 86.74 -38.05
CA ILE A 102 -0.24 86.04 -37.76
C ILE A 102 -0.07 84.52 -37.91
N TRP A 103 0.61 84.06 -38.95
CA TRP A 103 0.87 82.65 -39.13
C TRP A 103 1.75 82.05 -38.00
N LYS A 104 2.84 82.76 -37.58
CA LYS A 104 3.64 82.39 -36.42
C LYS A 104 2.85 82.38 -35.14
N HIS A 105 1.95 83.33 -34.94
CA HIS A 105 1.08 83.34 -33.75
C HIS A 105 0.08 82.19 -33.73
N ASN A 106 -0.59 81.92 -34.84
CA ASN A 106 -1.55 80.83 -35.00
C ASN A 106 -0.85 79.49 -34.83
N LYS A 107 0.36 79.27 -35.40
CA LYS A 107 1.12 78.11 -35.24
C LYS A 107 1.58 77.93 -33.80
N ALA A 108 2.01 78.96 -33.11
CA ALA A 108 2.34 78.87 -31.67
C ALA A 108 1.13 78.54 -30.78
N VAL A 109 -0.09 79.00 -31.17
CA VAL A 109 -1.35 78.62 -30.48
C VAL A 109 -1.72 77.18 -30.78
N ASP A 110 -1.61 76.69 -32.01
CA ASP A 110 -1.86 75.31 -32.39
C ASP A 110 -0.85 74.39 -31.74
N ASP A 111 0.42 74.71 -31.70
CA ASP A 111 1.43 73.93 -31.05
C ASP A 111 1.19 73.88 -29.51
N SER A 112 0.71 74.97 -28.90
CA SER A 112 0.37 74.97 -27.46
C SER A 112 -0.90 74.21 -27.17
N LEU A 113 -1.91 74.25 -28.02
CA LEU A 113 -3.11 73.39 -27.90
C LEU A 113 -2.83 71.93 -28.12
N ARG A 114 -1.91 71.60 -29.02
CA ARG A 114 -1.46 70.25 -29.31
C ARG A 114 -0.63 69.73 -28.14
N LEU A 115 0.23 70.56 -27.54
CA LEU A 115 0.98 70.21 -26.32
C LEU A 115 0.02 70.02 -25.11
N ASP A 116 -1.02 70.84 -25.01
CA ASP A 116 -2.01 70.75 -23.91
C ASP A 116 -2.89 69.50 -24.08
N SER A 117 -3.27 69.16 -25.35
CA SER A 117 -4.00 67.90 -25.64
C SER A 117 -3.13 66.66 -25.38
N LEU A 118 -1.83 66.72 -25.71
CA LEU A 118 -0.89 65.61 -25.40
C LEU A 118 -0.64 65.49 -23.91
N ASN A 119 -0.60 66.63 -23.18
CA ASN A 119 -0.46 66.59 -21.71
C ASN A 119 -1.75 66.11 -21.04
N ARG A 120 -2.94 66.39 -21.59
CA ARG A 120 -4.20 65.84 -21.13
C ARG A 120 -4.30 64.33 -21.37
N GLN A 121 -3.83 63.83 -22.53
CA GLN A 121 -3.76 62.38 -22.80
C GLN A 121 -2.76 61.66 -21.87
N LYS A 122 -1.67 62.30 -21.43
CA LYS A 122 -0.74 61.76 -20.43
C LYS A 122 -1.29 61.83 -19.00
N LYS A 123 -2.33 62.60 -18.72
CA LYS A 123 -2.99 62.65 -17.42
C LYS A 123 -4.13 61.65 -17.25
N ASN A 124 -4.72 61.12 -18.34
CA ASN A 124 -5.78 60.11 -18.24
C ASN A 124 -5.19 58.76 -17.87
N GLY A 125 -5.46 58.34 -16.64
CA GLY A 125 -4.74 57.34 -15.86
C GLY A 125 -5.00 55.88 -16.15
N ILE A 126 -5.76 55.53 -17.18
CA ILE A 126 -6.21 54.12 -17.37
C ILE A 126 -5.83 53.66 -18.77
N ASP A 127 -4.94 52.62 -18.83
CA ASP A 127 -4.35 52.13 -20.08
C ASP A 127 -5.28 51.15 -20.88
N SER A 128 -6.44 50.80 -20.33
CA SER A 128 -7.43 49.87 -20.94
C SER A 128 -8.86 50.29 -20.59
N PRO A 129 -9.89 49.94 -21.36
CA PRO A 129 -11.27 50.23 -21.00
C PRO A 129 -11.67 49.52 -19.72
N VAL A 130 -12.44 50.20 -18.86
CA VAL A 130 -13.06 49.64 -17.66
C VAL A 130 -14.49 49.29 -17.99
N GLU A 131 -14.85 48.03 -17.90
CA GLU A 131 -16.24 47.57 -17.99
C GLU A 131 -16.88 47.62 -16.62
N PHE A 132 -18.02 48.27 -16.48
CA PHE A 132 -18.74 48.31 -15.22
C PHE A 132 -20.25 48.19 -15.45
N SER A 133 -20.91 47.49 -14.54
CA SER A 133 -22.36 47.30 -14.56
C SER A 133 -22.91 47.28 -13.14
N ALA A 134 -24.18 47.62 -13.00
CA ALA A 134 -24.91 47.57 -11.76
C ALA A 134 -26.36 47.17 -12.02
N ASN A 135 -26.99 46.46 -11.08
CA ASN A 135 -28.36 45.96 -11.24
C ASN A 135 -29.39 47.02 -10.90
N ASP A 136 -29.15 47.89 -9.88
CA ASP A 136 -30.12 48.89 -9.44
C ASP A 136 -29.91 50.20 -10.10
N SER A 137 -28.77 50.86 -9.87
CA SER A 137 -28.50 52.19 -10.45
C SER A 137 -27.02 52.44 -10.71
N LEU A 138 -26.75 53.21 -11.78
CA LEU A 138 -25.43 53.67 -12.15
C LEU A 138 -25.51 55.18 -12.37
N ILE A 139 -24.75 55.90 -11.56
CA ILE A 139 -24.67 57.37 -11.62
C ILE A 139 -23.24 57.73 -12.04
N TYR A 140 -23.09 58.39 -13.17
CA TYR A 140 -21.81 58.91 -13.62
C TYR A 140 -21.80 60.40 -13.64
N GLU A 141 -20.93 61.01 -12.85
CA GLU A 141 -20.73 62.47 -12.76
C GLU A 141 -19.59 62.85 -13.71
N ALA A 142 -19.95 63.40 -14.89
CA ALA A 142 -18.96 63.70 -15.90
C ALA A 142 -18.00 64.83 -15.51
N GLY A 143 -18.40 65.75 -14.59
CA GLY A 143 -17.56 66.83 -14.12
C GLY A 143 -16.48 66.41 -13.12
N SER A 144 -16.75 65.43 -12.28
CA SER A 144 -15.84 64.92 -11.23
C SER A 144 -15.14 63.62 -11.62
N GLY A 145 -15.52 62.98 -12.77
CA GLY A 145 -15.02 61.68 -13.16
C GLY A 145 -15.40 60.54 -12.19
N MET A 146 -16.46 60.73 -11.39
CA MET A 146 -16.92 59.74 -10.40
C MET A 146 -18.04 58.88 -10.97
N ALA A 147 -17.93 57.58 -10.75
CA ALA A 147 -18.98 56.61 -11.03
C ALA A 147 -19.42 55.92 -9.73
N HIS A 148 -20.73 55.93 -9.49
CA HIS A 148 -21.39 55.31 -8.33
C HIS A 148 -22.28 54.17 -8.85
N LEU A 149 -22.00 52.96 -8.41
CA LEU A 149 -22.71 51.73 -8.77
C LEU A 149 -23.41 51.17 -7.54
N PHE A 150 -24.68 50.80 -7.69
CA PHE A 150 -25.50 50.24 -6.62
C PHE A 150 -26.23 48.97 -7.08
N GLY A 151 -26.36 48.00 -6.18
CA GLY A 151 -27.07 46.75 -6.40
C GLY A 151 -26.29 45.76 -7.26
N GLY A 152 -25.59 44.78 -6.63
CA GLY A 152 -24.87 43.75 -7.33
C GLY A 152 -23.87 44.26 -8.38
N SER A 153 -23.14 45.32 -8.00
CA SER A 153 -22.21 46.03 -8.89
C SER A 153 -21.02 45.21 -9.30
N HIS A 154 -20.60 45.32 -10.56
CA HIS A 154 -19.50 44.59 -11.14
C HIS A 154 -18.58 45.52 -11.93
N VAL A 155 -17.28 45.42 -11.67
CA VAL A 155 -16.25 46.22 -12.37
C VAL A 155 -15.16 45.29 -12.84
N LYS A 156 -14.86 45.33 -14.14
CA LYS A 156 -13.83 44.51 -14.77
C LYS A 156 -12.78 45.41 -15.45
N TYR A 157 -11.53 45.15 -15.17
CA TYR A 157 -10.39 45.86 -15.74
C TYR A 157 -9.21 44.89 -15.98
N GLN A 158 -8.86 44.65 -17.23
CA GLN A 158 -7.81 43.70 -17.61
C GLN A 158 -8.08 42.29 -17.00
N ASN A 159 -7.22 41.85 -16.08
CA ASN A 159 -7.33 40.56 -15.35
C ASN A 159 -7.91 40.73 -13.93
N MET A 160 -8.54 41.88 -13.64
CA MET A 160 -9.16 42.18 -12.36
C MET A 160 -10.67 42.15 -12.50
N ASP A 161 -11.32 41.49 -11.56
CA ASP A 161 -12.78 41.35 -11.46
C ASP A 161 -13.19 41.73 -10.03
N LEU A 162 -14.07 42.75 -9.88
CA LEU A 162 -14.55 43.22 -8.59
C LEU A 162 -16.07 43.20 -8.59
N LYS A 163 -16.65 42.48 -7.66
CA LYS A 163 -18.10 42.40 -7.43
C LYS A 163 -18.41 42.89 -6.02
N SER A 164 -19.42 43.74 -5.87
CA SER A 164 -19.86 44.25 -4.58
C SER A 164 -21.25 44.84 -4.66
N GLU A 165 -21.94 44.99 -3.53
CA GLU A 165 -23.22 45.67 -3.48
C GLU A 165 -23.10 47.15 -3.87
N LYS A 166 -22.05 47.85 -3.41
CA LYS A 166 -21.78 49.26 -3.69
C LYS A 166 -20.35 49.47 -4.14
N ILE A 167 -20.16 50.15 -5.28
CA ILE A 167 -18.84 50.49 -5.80
C ILE A 167 -18.82 51.98 -6.16
N TYR A 168 -17.80 52.67 -5.63
CA TYR A 168 -17.49 54.05 -5.97
C TYR A 168 -16.17 54.08 -6.71
N MET A 169 -16.16 54.66 -7.91
CA MET A 169 -14.97 54.68 -8.73
C MET A 169 -14.66 56.09 -9.21
N CYS A 170 -13.44 56.53 -8.99
CA CYS A 170 -12.90 57.77 -9.54
C CYS A 170 -11.96 57.45 -10.70
N LEU A 171 -12.38 57.75 -11.94
CA LEU A 171 -11.61 57.41 -13.14
C LEU A 171 -10.33 58.24 -13.24
N ASP A 172 -10.36 59.51 -12.83
CA ASP A 172 -9.19 60.40 -12.88
C ASP A 172 -8.05 59.96 -11.97
N SER A 173 -8.36 59.51 -10.76
CA SER A 173 -7.37 58.98 -9.79
C SER A 173 -7.13 57.51 -9.92
N SER A 174 -7.88 56.78 -10.81
CA SER A 174 -7.86 55.34 -10.97
C SER A 174 -8.16 54.57 -9.67
N LEU A 175 -8.94 55.16 -8.77
CA LEU A 175 -9.25 54.63 -7.46
C LEU A 175 -10.67 54.05 -7.44
N VAL A 176 -10.82 52.83 -6.97
CA VAL A 176 -12.10 52.20 -6.68
C VAL A 176 -12.23 51.92 -5.20
N HIS A 177 -13.42 52.18 -4.67
CA HIS A 177 -13.83 51.89 -3.31
C HIS A 177 -15.07 51.00 -3.36
N ALA A 178 -15.02 49.82 -2.70
CA ALA A 178 -16.12 48.86 -2.69
C ALA A 178 -16.53 48.54 -1.24
N THR A 179 -17.82 48.34 -1.03
CA THR A 179 -18.38 48.01 0.29
C THR A 179 -19.68 47.24 0.13
N GLY A 180 -19.95 46.33 1.04
CA GLY A 180 -21.23 45.63 1.17
C GLY A 180 -22.33 46.58 1.67
N ALA A 181 -23.55 46.10 1.71
CA ALA A 181 -24.69 46.79 2.35
C ALA A 181 -25.11 46.01 3.61
N ARG A 182 -25.81 46.71 4.52
CA ARG A 182 -26.40 46.07 5.69
C ARG A 182 -27.87 45.82 5.45
N ASP A 183 -28.33 44.64 5.81
CA ASP A 183 -29.76 44.31 5.79
C ASP A 183 -30.50 44.91 7.02
N THR A 184 -31.80 44.72 7.09
CA THR A 184 -32.65 45.17 8.21
C THR A 184 -32.29 44.51 9.55
N THR A 185 -31.54 43.43 9.53
CA THR A 185 -31.04 42.71 10.73
C THR A 185 -29.66 43.19 11.16
N GLY A 186 -29.02 44.07 10.36
CA GLY A 186 -27.66 44.58 10.59
C GLY A 186 -26.56 43.66 10.02
N ALA A 187 -26.90 42.52 9.37
CA ALA A 187 -25.94 41.66 8.73
C ALA A 187 -25.43 42.27 7.41
N MET A 188 -24.13 42.13 7.16
CA MET A 188 -23.52 42.58 5.88
C MET A 188 -23.87 41.56 4.78
N PHE A 189 -24.28 42.07 3.61
CA PHE A 189 -24.50 41.29 2.41
C PHE A 189 -23.88 41.99 1.19
N GLY A 190 -23.63 41.23 0.12
CA GLY A 190 -23.01 41.77 -1.09
C GLY A 190 -21.62 42.35 -0.87
N THR A 191 -20.86 41.78 0.08
CA THR A 191 -19.49 42.18 0.42
C THR A 191 -18.56 42.09 -0.79
N PRO A 192 -17.54 42.96 -0.91
CA PRO A 192 -16.66 42.96 -2.05
C PRO A 192 -15.90 41.64 -2.23
N VAL A 193 -15.98 41.09 -3.42
CA VAL A 193 -15.18 39.95 -3.88
C VAL A 193 -14.29 40.44 -5.01
N PHE A 194 -12.99 40.50 -4.75
CA PHE A 194 -11.99 40.95 -5.70
C PHE A 194 -11.14 39.79 -6.17
N GLN A 195 -11.15 39.54 -7.47
CA GLN A 195 -10.35 38.55 -8.12
C GLN A 195 -9.27 39.16 -9.01
N MET A 196 -8.05 38.71 -8.88
CA MET A 196 -6.94 39.14 -9.72
C MET A 196 -6.07 37.95 -10.12
N GLY A 197 -6.23 37.46 -11.36
CA GLY A 197 -5.62 36.22 -11.83
C GLY A 197 -6.21 35.00 -11.14
N SER A 198 -5.40 34.24 -10.41
CA SER A 198 -5.84 33.09 -9.63
C SER A 198 -6.28 33.43 -8.20
N ASP A 199 -5.94 34.63 -7.72
CA ASP A 199 -6.13 34.97 -6.31
C ASP A 199 -7.50 35.64 -6.13
N THR A 200 -8.25 35.17 -5.15
CA THR A 200 -9.57 35.73 -4.75
C THR A 200 -9.47 36.29 -3.33
N TYR A 201 -10.01 37.47 -3.15
CA TYR A 201 -10.06 38.19 -1.85
C TYR A 201 -11.50 38.55 -1.54
N GLU A 202 -12.02 37.96 -0.49
CA GLU A 202 -13.32 38.36 0.09
C GLU A 202 -13.07 39.31 1.23
N ASN A 203 -13.86 40.38 1.35
CA ASN A 203 -13.59 41.42 2.34
C ASN A 203 -14.86 42.25 2.64
N ASP A 204 -14.85 43.01 3.73
CA ASP A 204 -15.96 43.89 4.09
C ASP A 204 -15.92 45.23 3.35
N THR A 205 -14.73 45.80 3.24
CA THR A 205 -14.48 47.04 2.50
C THR A 205 -13.09 47.01 1.86
N MET A 206 -13.00 47.58 0.66
CA MET A 206 -11.72 47.73 -0.01
C MET A 206 -11.59 49.06 -0.74
N ALA A 207 -10.36 49.57 -0.77
CA ALA A 207 -9.94 50.64 -1.66
C ALA A 207 -8.77 50.13 -2.52
N PHE A 208 -8.89 50.25 -3.83
CA PHE A 208 -7.90 49.75 -4.76
C PHE A 208 -7.59 50.74 -5.87
N ASN A 209 -6.33 50.93 -6.19
CA ASN A 209 -5.90 51.81 -7.28
C ASN A 209 -5.43 50.95 -8.48
N PHE A 210 -6.15 51.02 -9.58
CA PHE A 210 -5.92 50.25 -10.80
C PHE A 210 -4.54 50.52 -11.43
N LYS A 211 -4.06 51.76 -11.39
CA LYS A 211 -2.79 52.16 -11.99
C LYS A 211 -1.59 51.71 -11.18
N THR A 212 -1.59 51.95 -9.87
CA THR A 212 -0.50 51.57 -8.97
C THR A 212 -0.58 50.11 -8.49
N LYS A 213 -1.73 49.45 -8.72
CA LYS A 213 -2.05 48.08 -8.25
C LYS A 213 -1.93 47.95 -6.72
N LYS A 214 -2.02 49.05 -6.00
CA LYS A 214 -2.01 49.08 -4.52
C LYS A 214 -3.44 49.05 -3.99
N GLY A 215 -3.65 48.36 -2.88
CA GLY A 215 -4.96 48.26 -2.23
C GLY A 215 -4.84 48.27 -0.73
N LEU A 216 -5.91 48.76 -0.08
CA LEU A 216 -6.18 48.65 1.35
C LEU A 216 -7.47 47.85 1.53
N ILE A 217 -7.44 46.80 2.30
CA ILE A 217 -8.54 45.85 2.44
C ILE A 217 -8.80 45.62 3.92
N GLN A 218 -10.07 45.70 4.35
CA GLN A 218 -10.49 45.43 5.71
C GLN A 218 -11.22 44.11 5.81
N GLN A 219 -10.97 43.34 6.87
CA GLN A 219 -11.54 42.01 7.11
C GLN A 219 -11.34 41.08 5.91
N VAL A 220 -10.07 40.98 5.45
CA VAL A 220 -9.76 40.13 4.31
C VAL A 220 -9.79 38.64 4.67
N TYR A 221 -10.41 37.88 3.79
CA TYR A 221 -10.30 36.41 3.75
C TYR A 221 -9.74 36.01 2.40
N THR A 222 -8.72 35.19 2.40
CA THR A 222 -8.10 34.69 1.18
C THR A 222 -7.60 33.27 1.38
N GLU A 223 -7.84 32.44 0.39
CA GLU A 223 -7.28 31.09 0.32
C GLU A 223 -5.89 31.16 -0.33
N GLN A 224 -4.90 30.61 0.33
CA GLN A 224 -3.52 30.56 -0.15
C GLN A 224 -3.06 29.09 -0.12
N GLU A 225 -3.14 28.43 -1.28
CA GLU A 225 -2.81 27.01 -1.50
C GLU A 225 -3.56 26.05 -0.56
N ASP A 226 -2.93 25.58 0.51
CA ASP A 226 -3.54 24.61 1.45
C ASP A 226 -4.01 25.29 2.76
N GLY A 227 -4.05 26.63 2.84
CA GLY A 227 -4.43 27.32 4.05
C GLY A 227 -5.26 28.58 3.81
N PHE A 228 -5.94 29.00 4.85
CA PHE A 228 -6.82 30.18 4.89
C PHE A 228 -6.17 31.26 5.71
N LEU A 229 -6.16 32.45 5.17
CA LEU A 229 -5.58 33.60 5.80
C LEU A 229 -6.66 34.66 5.95
N THR A 230 -6.90 35.08 7.19
CA THR A 230 -7.76 36.19 7.52
C THR A 230 -6.97 37.33 8.16
N SER A 231 -7.38 38.56 7.96
CA SER A 231 -6.71 39.69 8.61
C SER A 231 -7.69 40.86 8.82
N GLU A 232 -7.54 41.56 9.92
CA GLU A 232 -8.32 42.74 10.20
C GLU A 232 -8.01 43.86 9.21
N LEU A 233 -6.75 44.06 8.87
CA LEU A 233 -6.29 45.03 7.90
C LEU A 233 -5.19 44.47 7.03
N ALA A 234 -5.38 44.55 5.71
CA ALA A 234 -4.40 44.11 4.71
C ALA A 234 -4.07 45.23 3.73
N LYS A 235 -2.79 45.47 3.49
CA LYS A 235 -2.29 46.40 2.46
C LYS A 235 -1.62 45.59 1.35
N ARG A 236 -2.13 45.75 0.13
CA ARG A 236 -1.55 45.16 -1.05
C ARG A 236 -0.52 46.10 -1.68
N GLY A 237 0.69 45.59 -1.93
CA GLY A 237 1.75 46.30 -2.65
C GLY A 237 1.58 46.18 -4.18
N SER A 238 2.29 47.04 -4.94
CA SER A 238 2.29 47.00 -6.42
C SER A 238 2.80 45.71 -7.01
N ASN A 239 3.67 44.98 -6.31
CA ASN A 239 4.26 43.68 -6.68
C ASN A 239 3.43 42.48 -6.23
N GLY A 240 2.21 42.70 -5.70
CA GLY A 240 1.33 41.61 -5.24
C GLY A 240 1.56 41.17 -3.80
N GLU A 241 2.56 41.68 -3.09
CA GLU A 241 2.79 41.34 -1.69
C GLU A 241 1.66 41.89 -0.81
N LEU A 242 1.25 41.12 0.21
CA LEU A 242 0.28 41.55 1.21
C LEU A 242 0.98 41.84 2.56
N PHE A 243 0.70 42.98 3.13
CA PHE A 243 1.13 43.34 4.50
C PHE A 243 -0.10 43.27 5.39
N LEU A 244 -0.08 42.40 6.37
CA LEU A 244 -1.21 42.09 7.24
C LEU A 244 -0.96 42.63 8.65
N GLN A 245 -2.02 43.10 9.26
CA GLN A 245 -2.08 43.45 10.67
C GLN A 245 -3.20 42.65 11.33
N HIS A 246 -2.91 42.01 12.48
CA HIS A 246 -3.78 41.11 13.19
C HIS A 246 -4.30 39.97 12.29
N GLY A 247 -3.35 39.27 11.65
CA GLY A 247 -3.64 38.14 10.77
C GLY A 247 -3.93 36.87 11.56
N LYS A 248 -4.76 36.00 11.00
CA LYS A 248 -4.97 34.63 11.46
C LYS A 248 -4.66 33.69 10.28
N TYR A 249 -3.80 32.74 10.49
CA TYR A 249 -3.52 31.69 9.51
C TYR A 249 -3.99 30.35 10.06
N THR A 250 -4.77 29.66 9.27
CA THR A 250 -5.29 28.32 9.59
C THR A 250 -5.34 27.43 8.35
N THR A 251 -5.36 26.13 8.53
CA THR A 251 -5.66 25.13 7.49
C THR A 251 -7.06 24.51 7.68
N CYS A 252 -7.85 25.08 8.60
CA CYS A 252 -9.24 24.73 8.82
C CYS A 252 -10.11 25.56 7.89
N ASP A 253 -11.00 24.93 7.12
CA ASP A 253 -11.91 25.57 6.16
C ASP A 253 -13.23 26.03 6.78
N GLU A 254 -13.35 25.93 8.11
CA GLU A 254 -14.52 26.44 8.81
C GLU A 254 -14.45 27.96 9.06
N PRO A 255 -15.58 28.70 9.05
CA PRO A 255 -15.63 30.11 9.34
C PRO A 255 -15.10 30.48 10.74
N HIS A 256 -15.26 29.56 11.71
CA HIS A 256 -14.66 29.60 13.03
C HIS A 256 -13.68 28.46 13.18
N PRO A 257 -12.39 28.64 12.79
CA PRO A 257 -11.42 27.58 12.78
C PRO A 257 -11.13 27.08 14.20
N ASP A 258 -11.03 25.73 14.34
CA ASP A 258 -10.67 25.08 15.60
C ASP A 258 -9.28 25.49 16.10
N PHE A 259 -8.41 25.89 15.20
CA PHE A 259 -7.08 26.41 15.55
C PHE A 259 -6.61 27.43 14.51
N TYR A 260 -5.82 28.38 14.96
CA TYR A 260 -5.15 29.33 14.08
C TYR A 260 -3.87 29.90 14.72
N LEU A 261 -2.94 30.26 13.87
CA LEU A 261 -1.76 31.03 14.27
C LEU A 261 -2.13 32.52 14.22
N ALA A 262 -2.22 33.17 15.38
CA ALA A 262 -2.46 34.61 15.50
C ALA A 262 -1.17 35.35 15.19
N LEU A 263 -1.18 36.18 14.14
CA LEU A 263 -0.05 36.93 13.62
C LEU A 263 -0.22 38.38 13.95
N SER A 264 0.67 39.00 14.73
CA SER A 264 0.59 40.42 15.01
C SER A 264 0.82 41.25 13.76
N ARG A 265 1.82 40.91 12.96
CA ARG A 265 2.12 41.47 11.65
C ARG A 265 2.66 40.38 10.74
N ALA A 266 2.28 40.38 9.47
CA ALA A 266 2.81 39.44 8.51
C ALA A 266 3.00 40.10 7.13
N LYS A 267 3.98 39.61 6.39
CA LYS A 267 4.19 39.87 4.97
C LYS A 267 4.00 38.58 4.21
N VAL A 268 3.01 38.55 3.35
CA VAL A 268 2.67 37.40 2.49
C VAL A 268 3.18 37.68 1.09
N ARG A 269 3.94 36.73 0.55
CA ARG A 269 4.31 36.68 -0.87
C ARG A 269 3.53 35.53 -1.51
N PRO A 270 2.43 35.82 -2.22
CA PRO A 270 1.56 34.77 -2.79
C PRO A 270 2.36 33.74 -3.57
N GLY A 271 2.07 32.45 -3.36
CA GLY A 271 2.77 31.34 -3.99
C GLY A 271 4.23 31.12 -3.58
N LYS A 272 4.75 31.87 -2.58
CA LYS A 272 6.12 31.72 -2.08
C LYS A 272 6.17 31.44 -0.59
N ASP A 273 5.88 32.43 0.26
CA ASP A 273 6.01 32.31 1.71
C ASP A 273 5.24 33.38 2.48
N VAL A 274 5.10 33.14 3.78
CA VAL A 274 4.67 34.11 4.77
C VAL A 274 5.80 34.36 5.76
N VAL A 275 6.20 35.61 5.90
CA VAL A 275 7.13 36.07 6.94
C VAL A 275 6.33 36.80 7.99
N PHE A 276 6.44 36.42 9.25
CA PHE A 276 5.63 37.02 10.32
C PHE A 276 6.49 37.43 11.52
N GLY A 277 6.01 38.48 12.22
CA GLY A 277 6.52 38.95 13.50
C GLY A 277 5.98 38.12 14.66
N PRO A 278 5.77 38.70 15.85
CA PRO A 278 5.27 37.93 16.97
C PRO A 278 3.95 37.22 16.65
N ALA A 279 3.95 35.91 16.90
CA ALA A 279 2.82 35.03 16.64
C ALA A 279 2.63 34.07 17.81
N TYR A 280 1.38 33.67 18.06
CA TYR A 280 1.02 32.65 19.02
C TYR A 280 -0.09 31.78 18.47
N LEU A 281 -0.08 30.50 18.92
CA LEU A 281 -1.09 29.56 18.52
C LEU A 281 -2.33 29.68 19.39
N VAL A 282 -3.49 29.65 18.77
CA VAL A 282 -4.80 29.58 19.45
C VAL A 282 -5.46 28.28 19.05
N VAL A 283 -5.96 27.53 20.03
CA VAL A 283 -6.67 26.26 19.83
C VAL A 283 -8.00 26.31 20.56
N CYS A 284 -9.11 26.12 19.84
CA CYS A 284 -10.46 26.25 20.38
C CYS A 284 -10.67 27.57 21.17
N ASP A 285 -10.20 28.71 20.59
CA ASP A 285 -10.21 30.06 21.17
C ASP A 285 -9.36 30.23 22.44
N VAL A 286 -8.56 29.23 22.84
CA VAL A 286 -7.65 29.34 23.98
C VAL A 286 -6.23 29.64 23.47
N PRO A 287 -5.64 30.80 23.83
CA PRO A 287 -4.26 31.08 23.45
C PRO A 287 -3.29 30.15 24.17
N MET A 288 -2.39 29.56 23.44
CA MET A 288 -1.35 28.70 23.97
C MET A 288 -0.20 29.54 24.55
N PRO A 289 0.48 29.06 25.62
CA PRO A 289 1.49 29.84 26.33
C PRO A 289 2.83 30.01 25.60
N PHE A 290 2.89 29.63 24.31
CA PHE A 290 4.08 29.77 23.48
C PHE A 290 3.91 30.84 22.43
N ALA A 291 4.79 31.84 22.44
CA ALA A 291 4.88 32.85 21.41
C ALA A 291 6.17 32.71 20.62
N ILE A 292 6.08 32.84 19.31
CA ILE A 292 7.21 32.86 18.38
C ILE A 292 7.50 34.33 18.06
N PRO A 293 8.68 34.88 18.42
CA PRO A 293 8.96 36.28 18.19
C PRO A 293 9.08 36.65 16.71
N TYR A 294 9.54 35.73 15.88
CA TYR A 294 9.71 35.86 14.43
C TYR A 294 9.74 34.51 13.77
N GLY A 295 9.14 34.39 12.59
CA GLY A 295 9.14 33.15 11.82
C GLY A 295 8.76 33.34 10.36
N PHE A 296 8.87 32.27 9.60
CA PHE A 296 8.35 32.17 8.24
C PHE A 296 7.89 30.75 7.93
N PHE A 297 6.95 30.60 7.03
CA PHE A 297 6.60 29.31 6.44
C PHE A 297 6.39 29.47 4.93
N PRO A 298 6.92 28.56 4.13
CA PRO A 298 6.76 28.60 2.68
C PRO A 298 5.41 28.02 2.24
N PHE A 299 4.79 28.64 1.24
CA PHE A 299 3.71 28.03 0.47
C PHE A 299 4.32 27.17 -0.62
N THR A 300 4.58 25.92 -0.36
CA THR A 300 5.15 25.03 -1.36
C THR A 300 4.36 23.73 -1.44
N LYS A 301 3.89 23.41 -2.64
CA LYS A 301 3.34 22.09 -2.97
C LYS A 301 4.42 20.99 -3.02
N SER A 302 5.69 21.36 -2.86
CA SER A 302 6.84 20.49 -2.91
C SER A 302 7.41 20.22 -1.51
N TYR A 303 8.14 19.15 -1.35
CA TYR A 303 8.83 18.80 -0.11
C TYR A 303 9.68 19.97 0.40
N SER A 304 9.51 20.33 1.66
CA SER A 304 10.36 21.30 2.35
C SER A 304 11.06 20.65 3.54
N SER A 305 12.32 21.04 3.77
CA SER A 305 13.08 20.65 4.95
C SER A 305 12.56 21.39 6.19
N GLY A 306 12.59 20.75 7.35
CA GLY A 306 12.13 21.38 8.58
C GLY A 306 12.44 20.59 9.84
N PHE A 307 12.24 21.24 10.99
CA PHE A 307 12.39 20.62 12.29
C PHE A 307 11.17 19.77 12.63
N ILE A 308 11.42 18.62 13.28
CA ILE A 308 10.43 17.72 13.83
C ILE A 308 10.42 17.99 15.34
N MET A 309 9.28 18.44 15.85
CA MET A 309 9.14 18.77 17.27
C MET A 309 9.20 17.50 18.12
N PRO A 310 10.00 17.49 19.20
CA PRO A 310 10.08 16.34 20.08
C PRO A 310 8.82 16.19 20.92
N THR A 311 8.51 14.96 21.30
CA THR A 311 7.58 14.65 22.40
C THR A 311 8.34 14.60 23.71
N TYR A 312 7.71 15.09 24.77
CA TYR A 312 8.26 15.06 26.13
C TYR A 312 7.37 14.23 27.04
N GLY A 313 7.94 13.70 28.09
CA GLY A 313 7.24 12.92 29.09
C GLY A 313 8.21 12.39 30.12
N ASP A 314 7.72 11.51 30.97
CA ASP A 314 8.49 10.84 32.01
C ASP A 314 8.32 9.33 31.96
N GLU A 315 9.33 8.63 32.42
CA GLU A 315 9.39 7.18 32.52
C GLU A 315 10.13 6.78 33.82
N THR A 316 9.55 5.86 34.56
CA THR A 316 10.06 5.48 35.89
C THR A 316 11.52 4.99 35.86
N GLU A 317 11.89 4.21 34.85
CA GLU A 317 13.23 3.59 34.78
C GLU A 317 14.27 4.53 34.17
N ARG A 318 13.93 5.34 33.16
CA ARG A 318 14.88 6.18 32.44
C ARG A 318 14.76 7.69 32.70
N GLY A 319 13.73 8.11 33.47
CA GLY A 319 13.49 9.50 33.84
C GLY A 319 12.75 10.30 32.78
N PHE A 320 12.86 11.63 32.83
CA PHE A 320 12.24 12.51 31.83
C PHE A 320 12.91 12.31 30.46
N TYR A 321 12.10 12.41 29.41
CA TYR A 321 12.59 12.24 28.05
C TYR A 321 12.15 13.36 27.09
N LEU A 322 13.00 13.60 26.11
CA LEU A 322 12.67 14.21 24.84
C LEU A 322 12.94 13.18 23.75
N ARG A 323 11.92 12.79 23.00
CA ARG A 323 12.06 11.78 21.94
C ARG A 323 11.30 12.19 20.68
N ASP A 324 11.57 11.49 19.58
CA ASP A 324 10.95 11.70 18.27
C ASP A 324 11.20 13.10 17.70
N GLY A 325 12.15 13.87 18.28
CA GLY A 325 12.59 15.15 17.78
C GLY A 325 13.72 15.04 16.79
N GLY A 326 13.81 15.95 15.81
CA GLY A 326 14.86 15.89 14.83
C GLY A 326 14.73 16.85 13.67
N TYR A 327 15.23 16.41 12.51
CA TYR A 327 15.18 17.23 11.30
C TYR A 327 14.85 16.38 10.08
N TYR A 328 13.95 16.88 9.25
CA TYR A 328 13.60 16.32 7.95
C TYR A 328 14.34 17.08 6.85
N PHE A 329 15.11 16.35 6.06
CA PHE A 329 15.82 16.86 4.90
C PHE A 329 15.08 16.48 3.63
N ALA A 330 14.50 17.46 2.95
CA ALA A 330 13.95 17.30 1.60
C ALA A 330 15.10 17.42 0.57
N ILE A 331 15.82 16.32 0.35
CA ILE A 331 17.01 16.31 -0.51
C ILE A 331 16.62 16.53 -1.98
N SER A 332 15.57 15.86 -2.44
CA SER A 332 15.07 15.99 -3.81
C SER A 332 13.67 15.35 -3.94
N ASP A 333 12.99 15.58 -5.07
CA ASP A 333 11.73 14.93 -5.42
C ASP A 333 11.78 13.39 -5.44
N LYS A 334 12.98 12.83 -5.36
CA LYS A 334 13.22 11.38 -5.48
C LYS A 334 13.74 10.75 -4.20
N MET A 335 14.15 11.53 -3.22
CA MET A 335 14.78 11.06 -2.00
C MET A 335 14.62 12.06 -0.86
N ASP A 336 14.24 11.58 0.31
CA ASP A 336 14.20 12.30 1.58
C ASP A 336 15.16 11.67 2.61
N LEU A 337 15.38 12.38 3.70
CA LEU A 337 16.06 11.86 4.87
C LEU A 337 15.47 12.47 6.13
N LYS A 338 15.03 11.64 7.05
CA LYS A 338 14.53 12.01 8.36
C LYS A 338 15.52 11.52 9.42
N VAL A 339 16.06 12.43 10.23
CA VAL A 339 16.95 12.10 11.34
C VAL A 339 16.25 12.46 12.65
N ILE A 340 16.09 11.47 13.53
CA ILE A 340 15.39 11.62 14.80
C ILE A 340 16.32 11.20 15.95
N GLY A 341 16.30 12.00 17.01
CA GLY A 341 17.00 11.71 18.25
C GLY A 341 16.05 11.53 19.44
N GLU A 342 16.53 10.82 20.42
CA GLU A 342 15.88 10.67 21.73
C GLU A 342 16.92 10.75 22.84
N ILE A 343 16.58 11.41 23.93
CA ILE A 343 17.43 11.56 25.11
C ILE A 343 16.61 11.42 26.38
N TYR A 344 17.20 10.85 27.39
CA TYR A 344 16.60 10.60 28.71
C TYR A 344 17.50 11.14 29.82
N THR A 345 16.94 11.64 30.90
CA THR A 345 17.69 12.28 31.99
C THR A 345 18.66 11.33 32.72
N LYS A 346 18.37 10.01 32.77
CA LYS A 346 19.29 9.00 33.37
C LYS A 346 20.41 8.53 32.43
N GLY A 347 20.56 9.17 31.24
CA GLY A 347 21.69 8.94 30.34
C GLY A 347 21.41 7.99 29.17
N SER A 348 20.20 7.47 29.01
CA SER A 348 19.81 6.75 27.79
C SER A 348 19.69 7.71 26.63
N TRP A 349 20.06 7.28 25.42
CA TRP A 349 19.91 8.05 24.21
C TRP A 349 19.77 7.16 22.99
N GLY A 350 19.14 7.68 21.94
CA GLY A 350 18.98 6.99 20.68
C GLY A 350 19.07 7.96 19.49
N LEU A 351 19.48 7.43 18.35
CA LEU A 351 19.51 8.11 17.08
C LEU A 351 18.93 7.20 16.01
N SER A 352 18.00 7.71 15.22
CA SER A 352 17.45 6.98 14.07
C SER A 352 17.43 7.83 12.82
N GLY A 353 17.63 7.16 11.68
CA GLY A 353 17.54 7.75 10.36
C GLY A 353 16.59 6.95 9.49
N ALA A 354 15.68 7.63 8.81
CA ALA A 354 14.76 7.06 7.83
C ALA A 354 14.88 7.81 6.50
N SER A 355 14.96 7.10 5.41
CA SER A 355 15.04 7.67 4.06
C SER A 355 14.13 6.89 3.13
N ASN A 356 13.29 7.58 2.39
CA ASN A 356 12.52 7.02 1.30
C ASN A 356 13.11 7.50 -0.02
N TYR A 357 13.20 6.60 -0.99
CA TYR A 357 13.67 6.96 -2.32
C TYR A 357 12.79 6.30 -3.38
N ARG A 358 12.49 7.07 -4.42
CA ARG A 358 11.63 6.61 -5.51
C ARG A 358 12.01 7.25 -6.83
N ARG A 359 12.13 6.44 -7.86
CA ARG A 359 12.24 6.89 -9.24
C ARG A 359 11.16 6.20 -10.07
N ARG A 360 10.19 6.98 -10.55
CA ARG A 360 9.03 6.48 -11.29
C ARG A 360 9.46 5.55 -12.43
N TYR A 361 8.81 4.38 -12.53
CA TYR A 361 9.10 3.31 -13.50
C TYR A 361 10.51 2.71 -13.41
N LYS A 362 11.27 2.96 -12.36
CA LYS A 362 12.60 2.36 -12.17
C LYS A 362 12.73 1.59 -10.87
N TYR A 363 12.58 2.25 -9.73
CA TYR A 363 12.68 1.63 -8.42
C TYR A 363 12.03 2.47 -7.33
N SER A 364 11.71 1.81 -6.23
CA SER A 364 11.30 2.44 -4.97
C SER A 364 11.89 1.67 -3.80
N GLY A 365 12.07 2.35 -2.69
CA GLY A 365 12.56 1.72 -1.48
C GLY A 365 12.58 2.66 -0.30
N SER A 366 12.83 2.08 0.88
CA SER A 366 13.02 2.80 2.12
C SER A 366 14.18 2.19 2.92
N ILE A 367 14.91 3.02 3.62
CA ILE A 367 15.97 2.62 4.55
C ILE A 367 15.65 3.22 5.90
N TYR A 368 15.70 2.40 6.93
CA TYR A 368 15.61 2.83 8.32
C TYR A 368 16.78 2.22 9.09
N ALA A 369 17.49 3.05 9.84
CA ALA A 369 18.54 2.61 10.74
C ALA A 369 18.35 3.29 12.11
N SER A 370 18.47 2.54 13.18
CA SER A 370 18.34 3.04 14.55
C SER A 370 19.42 2.44 15.43
N TYR A 371 19.98 3.27 16.26
CA TYR A 371 20.96 2.89 17.28
C TYR A 371 20.53 3.46 18.62
N GLN A 372 20.51 2.63 19.64
CA GLN A 372 20.05 2.98 20.99
C GLN A 372 21.05 2.51 22.03
N ASN A 373 21.32 3.37 23.02
CA ASN A 373 22.05 3.05 24.22
C ASN A 373 21.09 3.23 25.41
N THR A 374 20.62 2.10 25.93
CA THR A 374 19.65 2.08 27.03
C THR A 374 20.35 1.89 28.35
N ILE A 375 20.09 2.76 29.30
CA ILE A 375 20.59 2.70 30.70
C ILE A 375 19.34 2.66 31.59
N ASN A 376 19.17 1.58 32.33
CA ASN A 376 18.11 1.41 33.31
C ASN A 376 18.74 1.38 34.72
N GLY A 377 18.00 1.89 35.68
CA GLY A 377 18.48 1.98 37.06
C GLY A 377 19.50 3.10 37.31
N GLU A 378 20.04 3.19 38.50
CA GLU A 378 21.05 4.18 38.90
C GLU A 378 22.43 3.55 38.98
N LYS A 379 23.44 4.32 38.55
CA LYS A 379 24.82 3.88 38.58
C LYS A 379 25.22 3.50 39.99
N ASN A 380 25.76 2.30 40.18
CA ASN A 380 26.16 1.65 41.46
C ASN A 380 25.00 0.99 42.23
N MET A 381 23.81 0.92 41.68
CA MET A 381 22.71 0.10 42.24
C MET A 381 22.66 -1.27 41.56
N PRO A 382 22.07 -2.31 42.23
CA PRO A 382 22.01 -3.68 41.67
C PRO A 382 21.13 -3.78 40.38
N ASP A 383 20.25 -2.82 40.14
CA ASP A 383 19.36 -2.72 39.00
C ASP A 383 19.99 -1.99 37.82
N TYR A 384 21.23 -1.51 37.95
CA TYR A 384 21.92 -0.82 36.84
C TYR A 384 22.22 -1.76 35.70
N THR A 385 21.64 -1.46 34.53
CA THR A 385 21.95 -2.15 33.29
C THR A 385 22.26 -1.17 32.20
N LYS A 386 23.28 -1.46 31.39
CA LYS A 386 23.60 -0.70 30.20
C LYS A 386 23.62 -1.62 28.99
N GLN A 387 22.79 -1.36 28.03
CA GLN A 387 22.63 -2.19 26.84
C GLN A 387 22.61 -1.35 25.57
N THR A 388 23.32 -1.81 24.55
CA THR A 388 23.35 -1.20 23.23
C THR A 388 22.57 -2.06 22.28
N SER A 389 21.69 -1.46 21.51
CA SER A 389 20.87 -2.15 20.51
C SER A 389 20.78 -1.35 19.22
N PHE A 390 20.67 -2.06 18.11
CA PHE A 390 20.48 -1.43 16.79
C PHE A 390 19.47 -2.22 15.95
N LYS A 391 18.91 -1.51 14.96
CA LYS A 391 17.96 -2.07 13.98
C LYS A 391 18.24 -1.46 12.61
N ILE A 392 18.25 -2.29 11.60
CA ILE A 392 18.36 -1.88 10.20
C ILE A 392 17.21 -2.52 9.42
N GLN A 393 16.44 -1.70 8.73
CA GLN A 393 15.41 -2.14 7.81
C GLN A 393 15.70 -1.52 6.45
N TRP A 394 15.69 -2.32 5.41
CA TRP A 394 15.84 -1.86 4.04
C TRP A 394 14.87 -2.60 3.15
N SER A 395 13.97 -1.87 2.53
CA SER A 395 13.12 -2.38 1.47
C SER A 395 13.52 -1.77 0.14
N HIS A 396 13.69 -2.58 -0.87
CA HIS A 396 13.98 -2.14 -2.24
C HIS A 396 13.20 -2.99 -3.22
N ARG A 397 12.52 -2.33 -4.14
CA ARG A 397 11.82 -2.98 -5.23
C ARG A 397 12.13 -2.27 -6.54
N GLN A 398 12.69 -3.00 -7.48
CA GLN A 398 12.85 -2.56 -8.85
C GLN A 398 11.53 -2.75 -9.61
N ASP A 399 11.12 -1.74 -10.39
CA ASP A 399 9.96 -1.82 -11.27
C ASP A 399 10.27 -2.72 -12.47
N GLN A 400 9.32 -3.57 -12.86
CA GLN A 400 9.47 -4.46 -14.03
C GLN A 400 9.71 -3.68 -15.34
N LYS A 401 9.21 -2.44 -15.43
CA LYS A 401 9.43 -1.55 -16.58
C LYS A 401 10.85 -1.00 -16.67
N ALA A 402 11.61 -1.05 -15.57
CA ALA A 402 12.99 -0.55 -15.54
C ALA A 402 13.94 -1.42 -16.37
N ASN A 403 13.80 -2.73 -16.25
CA ASN A 403 14.52 -3.72 -17.02
C ASN A 403 13.69 -5.03 -17.06
N PRO A 404 13.20 -5.44 -18.23
CA PRO A 404 12.41 -6.66 -18.36
C PRO A 404 13.23 -7.95 -18.13
N TYR A 405 14.55 -7.85 -18.16
CA TYR A 405 15.45 -9.00 -18.06
C TYR A 405 16.06 -9.17 -16.67
N SER A 406 16.10 -8.14 -15.83
CA SER A 406 16.68 -8.22 -14.50
C SER A 406 15.83 -7.52 -13.46
N THR A 407 15.76 -8.11 -12.27
CA THR A 407 15.06 -7.54 -11.12
C THR A 407 15.92 -7.64 -9.87
N LEU A 408 15.96 -6.55 -9.11
CA LEU A 408 16.56 -6.48 -7.78
C LEU A 408 15.45 -6.21 -6.77
N SER A 409 15.38 -7.03 -5.73
CA SER A 409 14.49 -6.80 -4.58
C SER A 409 15.24 -7.06 -3.28
N ALA A 410 14.95 -6.24 -2.27
CA ALA A 410 15.50 -6.40 -0.94
C ALA A 410 14.41 -6.17 0.11
N SER A 411 14.39 -7.04 1.12
CA SER A 411 13.56 -6.91 2.31
C SER A 411 14.43 -7.30 3.49
N VAL A 412 15.15 -6.32 4.05
CA VAL A 412 16.06 -6.51 5.17
C VAL A 412 15.39 -6.01 6.45
N ASN A 413 15.31 -6.88 7.46
CA ASN A 413 14.82 -6.57 8.80
C ASN A 413 15.76 -7.20 9.81
N PHE A 414 16.84 -6.49 10.12
CA PHE A 414 17.89 -6.95 11.00
C PHE A 414 17.90 -6.11 12.26
N ALA A 415 17.94 -6.74 13.43
CA ALA A 415 18.06 -6.06 14.72
C ALA A 415 18.80 -6.92 15.73
N THR A 416 19.39 -6.29 16.75
CA THR A 416 19.86 -7.01 17.93
C THR A 416 18.70 -7.65 18.68
N SER A 417 18.91 -8.81 19.29
CA SER A 417 17.86 -9.58 19.99
C SER A 417 17.14 -8.76 21.08
N SER A 418 17.84 -7.82 21.69
CA SER A 418 17.33 -6.95 22.76
C SER A 418 16.62 -5.68 22.26
N TYR A 419 16.64 -5.40 20.96
CA TYR A 419 16.13 -4.12 20.43
C TYR A 419 14.68 -3.82 20.81
N GLU A 420 13.79 -4.78 20.59
CA GLU A 420 12.35 -4.55 20.84
C GLU A 420 12.03 -4.45 22.34
N GLN A 421 12.80 -5.11 23.19
CA GLN A 421 12.64 -5.00 24.64
C GLN A 421 13.07 -3.64 25.17
N ASN A 422 14.04 -3.00 24.52
CA ASN A 422 14.60 -1.71 24.92
C ASN A 422 13.92 -0.52 24.24
N ASN A 423 13.20 -0.75 23.17
CA ASN A 423 12.54 0.32 22.42
C ASN A 423 11.13 0.59 22.98
N LEU A 424 10.91 1.80 23.48
CA LEU A 424 9.64 2.19 24.08
C LEU A 424 8.46 2.07 23.10
N SER A 425 8.66 2.38 21.82
CA SER A 425 7.63 2.25 20.80
C SER A 425 7.21 0.79 20.58
N SER A 426 8.15 -0.15 20.73
CA SER A 426 7.90 -1.58 20.59
C SER A 426 7.16 -2.16 21.80
N MET A 427 7.34 -1.58 22.99
CA MET A 427 6.63 -2.01 24.19
C MET A 427 5.11 -1.90 24.10
N TYR A 428 4.62 -1.01 23.24
CA TYR A 428 3.18 -0.82 22.98
C TYR A 428 2.70 -1.55 21.71
N ASN A 429 3.60 -2.32 21.08
CA ASN A 429 3.27 -3.13 19.90
C ASN A 429 3.47 -4.61 20.25
N PRO A 430 2.40 -5.33 20.63
CA PRO A 430 2.49 -6.74 21.01
C PRO A 430 3.06 -7.63 19.91
N GLN A 431 2.80 -7.31 18.63
CA GLN A 431 3.33 -8.05 17.50
C GLN A 431 4.86 -7.92 17.42
N ALA A 432 5.39 -6.71 17.64
CA ALA A 432 6.83 -6.49 17.66
C ALA A 432 7.51 -7.24 18.84
N LEU A 433 6.90 -7.21 20.03
CA LEU A 433 7.43 -7.90 21.21
C LEU A 433 7.37 -9.43 21.11
N THR A 434 6.32 -9.97 20.49
CA THR A 434 6.14 -11.43 20.34
C THR A 434 6.86 -12.00 19.13
N GLN A 435 7.43 -11.17 18.27
CA GLN A 435 8.18 -11.61 17.10
C GLN A 435 9.45 -12.35 17.52
N SER A 436 9.39 -13.68 17.53
CA SER A 436 10.53 -14.54 17.90
C SER A 436 11.54 -14.72 16.78
N THR A 437 11.15 -14.48 15.51
CA THR A 437 12.00 -14.66 14.34
C THR A 437 11.94 -13.44 13.42
N ARG A 438 13.08 -13.10 12.81
CA ARG A 438 13.20 -12.06 11.77
C ARG A 438 13.84 -12.66 10.54
N THR A 439 13.30 -12.32 9.41
CA THR A 439 13.82 -12.75 8.11
C THR A 439 14.28 -11.55 7.31
N SER A 440 15.43 -11.69 6.68
CA SER A 440 15.96 -10.69 5.75
C SER A 440 16.33 -11.39 4.45
N SER A 441 15.95 -10.82 3.34
CA SER A 441 16.29 -11.35 2.02
C SER A 441 16.69 -10.25 1.05
N VAL A 442 17.72 -10.53 0.26
CA VAL A 442 18.12 -9.70 -0.89
C VAL A 442 18.19 -10.64 -2.08
N SER A 443 17.45 -10.38 -3.12
CA SER A 443 17.41 -11.22 -4.31
C SER A 443 17.67 -10.40 -5.57
N TYR A 444 18.52 -10.95 -6.42
CA TYR A 444 18.77 -10.45 -7.77
C TYR A 444 18.51 -11.58 -8.76
N SER A 445 17.73 -11.31 -9.79
CA SER A 445 17.48 -12.26 -10.85
C SER A 445 17.68 -11.63 -12.22
N THR A 446 18.22 -12.42 -13.14
CA THR A 446 18.37 -11.99 -14.53
C THR A 446 18.01 -13.13 -15.49
N LYS A 447 17.43 -12.75 -16.63
CA LYS A 447 16.99 -13.70 -17.67
C LYS A 447 17.78 -13.45 -18.96
N PHE A 448 18.32 -14.53 -19.51
CA PHE A 448 19.02 -14.54 -20.80
C PHE A 448 18.10 -15.20 -21.84
N SER A 449 17.31 -14.38 -22.51
CA SER A 449 16.24 -14.88 -23.42
C SER A 449 16.79 -15.69 -24.60
N SER A 450 18.02 -15.40 -25.07
CA SER A 450 18.66 -16.07 -26.20
C SER A 450 18.88 -17.57 -25.98
N ILE A 451 19.16 -17.97 -24.72
CA ILE A 451 19.44 -19.36 -24.35
C ILE A 451 18.37 -19.91 -23.38
N GLY A 452 17.32 -19.16 -23.11
CA GLY A 452 16.27 -19.57 -22.17
C GLY A 452 16.78 -19.80 -20.73
N MET A 453 17.85 -19.10 -20.34
CA MET A 453 18.48 -19.25 -19.03
C MET A 453 18.01 -18.13 -18.08
N SER A 454 17.74 -18.48 -16.84
CA SER A 454 17.57 -17.55 -15.73
C SER A 454 18.61 -17.81 -14.66
N LEU A 455 19.18 -16.72 -14.15
CA LEU A 455 20.14 -16.71 -13.06
C LEU A 455 19.52 -15.92 -11.91
N SER A 456 19.43 -16.50 -10.73
CA SER A 456 19.03 -15.76 -9.52
C SER A 456 20.03 -16.03 -8.40
N THR A 457 20.35 -14.96 -7.68
CA THR A 457 21.14 -15.06 -6.45
C THR A 457 20.37 -14.44 -5.31
N THR A 458 20.33 -15.13 -4.18
CA THR A 458 19.66 -14.64 -2.98
C THR A 458 20.62 -14.68 -1.79
N MET A 459 20.44 -13.72 -0.91
CA MET A 459 20.98 -13.72 0.43
C MET A 459 19.80 -13.80 1.39
N ASN A 460 19.78 -14.81 2.25
CA ASN A 460 18.75 -14.98 3.27
C ASN A 460 19.41 -14.98 4.66
N VAL A 461 18.83 -14.20 5.56
CA VAL A 461 19.27 -14.15 6.96
C VAL A 461 18.04 -14.35 7.84
N ASN A 462 18.03 -15.40 8.64
CA ASN A 462 16.99 -15.69 9.62
C ASN A 462 17.58 -15.57 11.02
N GLN A 463 17.05 -14.64 11.80
CA GLN A 463 17.41 -14.44 13.20
C GLN A 463 16.34 -15.06 14.09
N ASN A 464 16.76 -15.83 15.09
CA ASN A 464 15.92 -16.25 16.19
C ASN A 464 16.25 -15.37 17.41
N MET A 465 15.28 -14.52 17.78
CA MET A 465 15.47 -13.52 18.83
C MET A 465 15.50 -14.14 20.23
N ARG A 466 14.92 -15.35 20.42
CA ARG A 466 14.84 -16.00 21.71
C ARG A 466 16.20 -16.52 22.21
N ASP A 467 16.94 -17.16 21.32
CA ASP A 467 18.24 -17.80 21.62
C ASP A 467 19.43 -17.10 20.94
N SER A 468 19.21 -15.93 20.36
CA SER A 468 20.22 -15.10 19.69
C SER A 468 21.02 -15.89 18.63
N THR A 469 20.31 -16.77 17.89
CA THR A 469 20.92 -17.52 16.81
C THR A 469 20.58 -16.90 15.46
N ILE A 470 21.54 -16.98 14.56
CA ILE A 470 21.40 -16.46 13.19
C ILE A 470 21.71 -17.58 12.19
N SER A 471 20.84 -17.76 11.25
CA SER A 471 21.01 -18.68 10.12
C SER A 471 21.11 -17.87 8.84
N THR A 472 22.26 -17.92 8.19
CA THR A 472 22.54 -17.13 6.99
C THR A 472 22.84 -18.07 5.83
N THR A 473 22.27 -17.75 4.68
CA THR A 473 22.57 -18.40 3.40
C THR A 473 23.03 -17.34 2.41
N PHE A 474 24.30 -17.42 1.97
CA PHE A 474 24.88 -16.49 1.01
C PHE A 474 26.19 -17.05 0.41
N PRO A 475 26.33 -17.03 -0.93
CA PRO A 475 25.26 -16.86 -1.90
C PRO A 475 24.38 -18.11 -1.99
N ASP A 476 23.11 -17.90 -2.35
CA ASP A 476 22.22 -18.95 -2.85
C ASP A 476 21.98 -18.67 -4.33
N LEU A 477 22.83 -19.24 -5.16
CA LEU A 477 22.84 -19.04 -6.61
C LEU A 477 22.02 -20.14 -7.27
N ASN A 478 21.02 -19.78 -8.04
CA ASN A 478 20.19 -20.69 -8.82
C ASN A 478 20.31 -20.36 -10.30
N ILE A 479 20.74 -21.31 -11.09
CA ILE A 479 20.84 -21.28 -12.54
C ILE A 479 19.76 -22.20 -13.08
N SER A 480 18.83 -21.71 -13.86
CA SER A 480 17.77 -22.51 -14.47
C SER A 480 17.74 -22.30 -15.97
N ILE A 481 17.82 -23.38 -16.71
CA ILE A 481 17.57 -23.38 -18.15
C ILE A 481 16.17 -23.92 -18.38
N SER A 482 15.33 -23.09 -18.98
CA SER A 482 13.95 -23.43 -19.28
C SER A 482 13.87 -24.65 -20.20
N ARG A 483 12.70 -25.27 -20.22
CA ARG A 483 12.47 -26.47 -21.05
C ARG A 483 12.87 -26.24 -22.52
N PHE A 484 13.72 -27.10 -23.02
CA PHE A 484 14.12 -27.14 -24.44
C PHE A 484 13.94 -28.58 -24.99
N TYR A 485 13.87 -28.66 -26.29
CA TYR A 485 13.65 -29.95 -26.99
C TYR A 485 14.87 -30.26 -27.84
N PRO A 486 15.84 -31.05 -27.35
CA PRO A 486 17.12 -31.26 -28.03
C PRO A 486 16.99 -31.97 -29.34
N PHE A 487 15.95 -32.81 -29.49
CA PHE A 487 15.75 -33.66 -30.68
C PHE A 487 14.69 -33.08 -31.64
N LYS A 488 14.21 -31.84 -31.40
CA LYS A 488 13.21 -31.22 -32.27
C LYS A 488 13.86 -30.72 -33.58
N ARG A 489 13.28 -31.13 -34.71
CA ARG A 489 13.72 -30.70 -36.03
C ARG A 489 13.55 -29.19 -36.21
N LYS A 490 14.56 -28.53 -36.81
CA LYS A 490 14.49 -27.06 -37.07
C LYS A 490 13.43 -26.73 -38.13
N LYS A 491 13.16 -27.61 -39.09
CA LYS A 491 12.07 -27.49 -40.06
C LYS A 491 11.13 -28.67 -39.89
N ALA A 492 10.00 -28.48 -39.24
CA ALA A 492 9.03 -29.55 -39.02
C ALA A 492 8.12 -29.69 -40.26
N VAL A 493 8.18 -30.82 -40.93
CA VAL A 493 7.25 -31.20 -41.99
C VAL A 493 6.52 -32.45 -41.51
N GLY A 494 5.18 -32.40 -41.44
CA GLY A 494 4.35 -33.51 -40.97
C GLY A 494 4.17 -33.54 -39.42
N LYS A 495 3.62 -34.69 -38.94
CA LYS A 495 3.37 -34.89 -37.49
C LYS A 495 4.68 -34.99 -36.71
N GLU A 496 4.71 -34.43 -35.50
CA GLU A 496 5.83 -34.53 -34.58
C GLU A 496 6.09 -36.01 -34.24
N ARG A 497 7.36 -36.44 -34.33
CA ARG A 497 7.79 -37.80 -33.95
C ARG A 497 7.91 -37.89 -32.42
N TRP A 498 7.83 -39.11 -31.87
CA TRP A 498 7.86 -39.35 -30.43
C TRP A 498 9.11 -38.78 -29.74
N TYR A 499 10.29 -38.84 -30.37
CA TYR A 499 11.54 -38.32 -29.81
C TYR A 499 11.61 -36.78 -29.84
N GLU A 500 10.86 -36.11 -30.74
CA GLU A 500 10.77 -34.66 -30.78
C GLU A 500 10.01 -34.09 -29.59
N LYS A 501 9.21 -34.92 -28.91
CA LYS A 501 8.48 -34.59 -27.69
C LYS A 501 9.30 -34.76 -26.41
N ILE A 502 10.58 -35.22 -26.56
CA ILE A 502 11.50 -35.33 -25.42
C ILE A 502 12.00 -33.93 -25.09
N SER A 503 11.75 -33.50 -23.89
CA SER A 503 12.17 -32.20 -23.36
C SER A 503 13.17 -32.38 -22.23
N MET A 504 14.10 -31.44 -22.13
CA MET A 504 15.07 -31.36 -21.07
C MET A 504 15.00 -29.97 -20.43
N SER A 505 15.31 -29.90 -19.14
CA SER A 505 15.59 -28.67 -18.44
C SER A 505 16.78 -28.89 -17.52
N TYR A 506 17.35 -27.80 -17.04
CA TYR A 506 18.48 -27.87 -16.12
C TYR A 506 18.28 -26.89 -14.99
N THR A 507 18.56 -27.31 -13.77
CA THR A 507 18.63 -26.47 -12.59
C THR A 507 19.92 -26.76 -11.84
N GLY A 508 20.77 -25.73 -11.74
CA GLY A 508 21.97 -25.73 -10.91
C GLY A 508 21.78 -24.82 -9.72
N ARG A 509 22.06 -25.32 -8.53
CA ARG A 509 21.99 -24.53 -7.30
C ARG A 509 23.29 -24.63 -6.55
N PHE A 510 23.96 -23.49 -6.36
CA PHE A 510 25.10 -23.35 -5.48
C PHE A 510 24.68 -22.59 -4.24
N SER A 511 24.89 -23.14 -3.05
CA SER A 511 24.48 -22.53 -1.81
C SER A 511 25.57 -22.67 -0.76
N ASN A 512 25.65 -21.64 0.08
CA ASN A 512 26.58 -21.60 1.20
C ASN A 512 25.82 -21.10 2.44
N SER A 513 25.78 -21.85 3.52
CA SER A 513 24.98 -21.55 4.70
C SER A 513 25.67 -21.85 6.01
N ILE A 514 25.37 -21.00 7.01
CA ILE A 514 25.80 -21.19 8.40
C ILE A 514 24.62 -20.96 9.35
N SER A 515 24.62 -21.67 10.47
CA SER A 515 23.77 -21.39 11.63
C SER A 515 24.62 -21.26 12.87
N THR A 516 24.68 -20.08 13.47
CA THR A 516 25.57 -19.75 14.57
C THR A 516 24.97 -18.71 15.49
N LYS A 517 25.65 -18.35 16.58
CA LYS A 517 25.29 -17.20 17.43
C LYS A 517 25.62 -15.88 16.72
N GLU A 518 24.87 -14.81 17.02
CA GLU A 518 25.05 -13.49 16.38
C GLU A 518 26.49 -12.96 16.52
N ASP A 519 27.11 -13.13 17.67
CA ASP A 519 28.47 -12.67 17.98
C ASP A 519 29.58 -13.41 17.20
N LYS A 520 29.29 -14.62 16.71
CA LYS A 520 30.26 -15.48 16.00
C LYS A 520 30.15 -15.38 14.48
N LEU A 521 29.07 -14.84 13.95
CA LEU A 521 28.82 -14.81 12.49
C LEU A 521 29.94 -14.11 11.72
N LEU A 522 30.33 -12.90 12.15
CA LEU A 522 31.37 -12.09 11.49
C LEU A 522 32.80 -12.62 11.72
N LYS A 523 32.98 -13.53 12.66
CA LYS A 523 34.25 -14.19 12.97
C LYS A 523 34.37 -15.56 12.30
N SER A 524 33.30 -16.01 11.62
CA SER A 524 33.26 -17.33 10.99
C SER A 524 34.10 -17.39 9.71
N ASN A 525 34.73 -18.55 9.47
CA ASN A 525 35.46 -18.82 8.23
C ASN A 525 34.51 -19.42 7.18
N LEU A 526 34.42 -18.77 6.00
CA LEU A 526 33.53 -19.16 4.92
C LEU A 526 33.74 -20.58 4.37
N ILE A 527 34.91 -21.17 4.58
CA ILE A 527 35.23 -22.53 4.10
C ILE A 527 35.06 -23.56 5.20
N LYS A 528 35.53 -23.26 6.43
CA LYS A 528 35.57 -24.23 7.54
C LYS A 528 34.25 -24.30 8.31
N ASP A 529 33.60 -23.14 8.55
CA ASP A 529 32.44 -23.05 9.41
C ASP A 529 31.12 -23.08 8.63
N TRP A 530 31.17 -22.73 7.36
CA TRP A 530 30.00 -22.71 6.49
C TRP A 530 29.83 -24.03 5.72
N ARG A 531 28.60 -24.45 5.58
CA ARG A 531 28.25 -25.62 4.76
C ARG A 531 28.10 -25.18 3.30
N ASN A 532 28.99 -25.68 2.47
CA ASN A 532 29.06 -25.38 1.04
C ASN A 532 28.55 -26.57 0.23
N GLY A 533 27.86 -26.31 -0.85
CA GLY A 533 27.42 -27.35 -1.75
C GLY A 533 26.89 -26.83 -3.06
N MET A 534 27.00 -27.68 -4.08
CA MET A 534 26.41 -27.43 -5.39
C MET A 534 25.54 -28.63 -5.78
N GLN A 535 24.36 -28.36 -6.32
CA GLN A 535 23.44 -29.39 -6.81
C GLN A 535 23.04 -29.11 -8.24
N HIS A 536 23.12 -30.13 -9.08
CA HIS A 536 22.66 -30.11 -10.46
C HIS A 536 21.48 -31.05 -10.59
N THR A 537 20.39 -30.62 -11.21
CA THR A 537 19.22 -31.44 -11.49
C THR A 537 18.86 -31.36 -12.96
N ILE A 538 18.80 -32.49 -13.61
CA ILE A 538 18.52 -32.60 -15.04
C ILE A 538 17.33 -33.54 -15.22
N PRO A 539 16.09 -33.03 -15.26
CA PRO A 539 14.94 -33.83 -15.64
C PRO A 539 14.83 -33.94 -17.17
N ILE A 540 14.65 -35.13 -17.63
CA ILE A 540 14.38 -35.51 -19.03
C ILE A 540 12.96 -36.04 -19.06
N ASN A 541 12.05 -35.38 -19.77
CA ASN A 541 10.62 -35.69 -19.76
C ASN A 541 10.18 -36.02 -21.19
N GLY A 542 9.48 -37.15 -21.37
CA GLY A 542 8.74 -37.46 -22.58
C GLY A 542 7.25 -37.16 -22.39
N ASN A 543 6.57 -36.83 -23.47
CA ASN A 543 5.11 -36.75 -23.51
C ASN A 543 4.60 -37.53 -24.71
N LEU A 544 4.02 -38.67 -24.42
CA LEU A 544 3.54 -39.63 -25.40
C LEU A 544 2.04 -39.82 -25.23
N THR A 545 1.29 -39.84 -26.32
CA THR A 545 -0.13 -40.20 -26.27
C THR A 545 -0.29 -41.55 -26.93
N LEU A 546 -0.68 -42.58 -26.17
CA LEU A 546 -0.98 -43.90 -26.66
C LEU A 546 -2.47 -44.01 -27.02
N PHE A 547 -2.77 -44.62 -28.14
CA PHE A 547 -4.13 -44.85 -28.65
C PHE A 547 -4.99 -43.58 -28.70
N ASN A 548 -4.35 -42.40 -28.78
CA ASN A 548 -4.98 -41.06 -28.72
C ASN A 548 -5.73 -40.69 -27.41
N TYR A 549 -5.73 -41.57 -26.41
CA TYR A 549 -6.52 -41.39 -25.18
C TYR A 549 -5.70 -41.47 -23.89
N ILE A 550 -4.58 -42.16 -23.89
CA ILE A 550 -3.74 -42.36 -22.72
C ILE A 550 -2.48 -41.49 -22.85
N ASN A 551 -2.34 -40.54 -21.97
CA ASN A 551 -1.15 -39.72 -21.86
C ASN A 551 -0.12 -40.47 -21.00
N VAL A 552 1.03 -40.77 -21.55
CA VAL A 552 2.15 -41.45 -20.89
C VAL A 552 3.33 -40.51 -20.84
N ASN A 553 3.78 -40.19 -19.64
CA ASN A 553 4.87 -39.25 -19.38
C ASN A 553 6.05 -39.99 -18.70
N PRO A 554 7.00 -40.56 -19.46
CA PRO A 554 8.25 -41.04 -18.90
C PRO A 554 9.10 -39.85 -18.45
N GLN A 555 9.68 -39.94 -17.27
CA GLN A 555 10.59 -38.96 -16.70
C GLN A 555 11.83 -39.67 -16.14
N PHE A 556 12.99 -39.23 -16.56
CA PHE A 556 14.27 -39.58 -15.98
C PHE A 556 14.88 -38.35 -15.33
N THR A 557 15.23 -38.43 -14.06
CA THR A 557 15.83 -37.33 -13.33
C THR A 557 17.20 -37.72 -12.83
N LEU A 558 18.22 -36.97 -13.26
CA LEU A 558 19.59 -37.06 -12.74
C LEU A 558 19.80 -35.91 -11.76
N THR A 559 20.26 -36.22 -10.55
CA THR A 559 20.66 -35.25 -9.55
C THR A 559 22.10 -35.51 -9.16
N ASP A 560 22.94 -34.50 -9.29
CA ASP A 560 24.33 -34.53 -8.92
C ASP A 560 24.62 -33.47 -7.86
N ARG A 561 25.38 -33.84 -6.81
CA ARG A 561 25.72 -32.97 -5.69
C ARG A 561 27.22 -32.93 -5.51
N THR A 562 27.79 -31.74 -5.47
CA THR A 562 29.22 -31.54 -5.20
C THR A 562 29.39 -30.88 -3.84
N TYR A 563 30.26 -31.44 -3.02
CA TYR A 563 30.59 -30.93 -1.69
C TYR A 563 32.07 -30.62 -1.59
N THR A 564 32.42 -29.69 -0.71
CA THR A 564 33.79 -29.23 -0.44
C THR A 564 34.41 -29.96 0.74
N ASN A 565 33.64 -30.80 1.42
CA ASN A 565 34.11 -31.61 2.55
C ASN A 565 33.24 -32.87 2.75
N LYS A 566 33.79 -33.81 3.52
CA LYS A 566 33.07 -34.95 4.08
C LYS A 566 33.49 -35.13 5.55
N VAL A 567 32.60 -35.67 6.37
CA VAL A 567 32.85 -35.88 7.81
C VAL A 567 32.97 -37.36 8.07
N MET A 568 34.19 -37.82 8.38
CA MET A 568 34.44 -39.18 8.83
C MET A 568 34.13 -39.29 10.31
N GLN A 569 33.54 -40.45 10.71
CA GLN A 569 33.20 -40.74 12.08
C GLN A 569 33.94 -41.99 12.55
N SER A 570 34.49 -41.96 13.76
CA SER A 570 35.09 -43.07 14.41
C SER A 570 34.67 -43.08 15.90
N TRP A 571 34.63 -44.26 16.50
CA TRP A 571 34.34 -44.42 17.91
C TRP A 571 35.62 -44.37 18.73
N ASP A 572 35.70 -43.50 19.70
CA ASP A 572 36.75 -43.46 20.67
C ASP A 572 36.30 -44.13 21.99
N ALA A 573 36.92 -45.28 22.30
CA ALA A 573 36.60 -46.06 23.45
C ALA A 573 37.04 -45.39 24.79
N ALA A 574 38.04 -44.50 24.73
CA ALA A 574 38.53 -43.78 25.91
C ALA A 574 37.58 -42.68 26.36
N SER A 575 37.09 -41.87 25.43
CA SER A 575 36.13 -40.80 25.71
C SER A 575 34.66 -41.20 25.60
N GLN A 576 34.39 -42.49 25.19
CA GLN A 576 33.06 -43.02 24.90
C GLN A 576 32.22 -42.07 23.99
N SER A 577 32.87 -41.46 23.02
CA SER A 577 32.28 -40.51 22.16
C SER A 577 32.61 -40.74 20.70
N VAL A 578 31.80 -40.18 19.78
CA VAL A 578 32.05 -40.24 18.35
C VAL A 578 32.97 -39.08 17.98
N LEU A 579 34.18 -39.43 17.57
CA LEU A 579 35.10 -38.48 16.96
C LEU A 579 34.65 -38.18 15.50
N ARG A 580 34.71 -36.92 15.15
CA ARG A 580 34.35 -36.44 13.81
C ARG A 580 35.54 -35.71 13.21
N ASP A 581 36.04 -36.25 12.10
CA ASP A 581 37.13 -35.62 11.34
C ASP A 581 36.59 -35.07 10.01
N THR A 582 36.88 -33.82 9.72
CA THR A 582 36.42 -33.17 8.51
C THR A 582 37.53 -33.15 7.47
N ILE A 583 37.35 -33.90 6.39
CA ILE A 583 38.30 -34.00 5.29
C ILE A 583 37.81 -33.07 4.18
N TYR A 584 38.64 -32.06 3.84
CA TYR A 584 38.37 -31.11 2.77
C TYR A 584 38.82 -31.66 1.41
N GLY A 585 38.02 -31.41 0.38
CA GLY A 585 38.21 -31.85 -0.99
C GLY A 585 36.95 -31.70 -1.83
N PHE A 586 37.00 -32.02 -3.09
CA PHE A 586 35.81 -32.07 -3.93
C PHE A 586 35.23 -33.46 -3.98
N TYR A 587 34.03 -33.63 -3.49
CA TYR A 587 33.33 -34.93 -3.42
C TYR A 587 32.02 -34.83 -4.19
N ASN A 588 31.76 -35.88 -5.01
CA ASN A 588 30.57 -35.92 -5.86
C ASN A 588 29.64 -37.02 -5.37
N VAL A 589 28.35 -36.69 -5.25
CA VAL A 589 27.27 -37.61 -4.82
C VAL A 589 26.12 -37.49 -5.78
N TYR A 590 26.00 -38.46 -6.70
CA TYR A 590 24.91 -38.47 -7.68
C TYR A 590 23.87 -39.55 -7.42
N ASN A 591 22.66 -39.28 -7.84
CA ASN A 591 21.58 -40.26 -7.92
C ASN A 591 20.70 -40.02 -9.13
N TRP A 592 19.99 -41.03 -9.53
CA TRP A 592 18.99 -40.92 -10.58
C TRP A 592 17.72 -41.68 -10.22
N SER A 593 16.60 -41.22 -10.80
CA SER A 593 15.30 -41.90 -10.68
C SER A 593 14.59 -41.94 -12.01
N LEU A 594 13.80 -42.98 -12.21
CA LEU A 594 12.92 -43.16 -13.34
C LEU A 594 11.47 -43.11 -12.85
N SER A 595 10.63 -42.35 -13.52
CA SER A 595 9.20 -42.28 -13.24
C SER A 595 8.43 -42.42 -14.56
N LEU A 596 7.34 -43.17 -14.55
CA LEU A 596 6.45 -43.38 -15.66
C LEU A 596 5.02 -43.12 -15.20
N SER A 597 4.41 -42.03 -15.61
CA SER A 597 3.01 -41.73 -15.29
C SER A 597 2.12 -41.94 -16.51
N ALA A 598 1.00 -42.63 -16.31
CA ALA A 598 -0.03 -42.82 -17.29
C ALA A 598 -1.35 -42.27 -16.77
N SER A 599 -2.00 -41.44 -17.54
CA SER A 599 -3.28 -40.82 -17.18
C SER A 599 -4.22 -40.74 -18.37
N THR A 600 -5.51 -40.80 -18.10
CA THR A 600 -6.56 -40.58 -19.10
C THR A 600 -7.73 -39.83 -18.51
N LYS A 601 -8.60 -39.34 -19.37
CA LYS A 601 -9.87 -38.70 -18.96
C LYS A 601 -11.04 -39.48 -19.53
N LEU A 602 -11.88 -39.96 -18.66
CA LEU A 602 -13.10 -40.66 -19.02
C LEU A 602 -14.29 -39.72 -18.79
N TYR A 603 -15.10 -39.54 -19.80
CA TYR A 603 -16.24 -38.63 -19.76
C TYR A 603 -17.55 -39.43 -19.72
N GLY A 604 -18.33 -39.18 -18.66
CA GLY A 604 -19.68 -39.65 -18.56
C GLY A 604 -20.65 -38.49 -18.75
N PHE A 605 -21.65 -38.67 -19.58
CA PHE A 605 -22.73 -37.71 -19.78
C PHE A 605 -24.04 -38.33 -19.34
N TYR A 606 -24.72 -37.65 -18.44
CA TYR A 606 -26.02 -38.10 -17.93
C TYR A 606 -27.05 -36.98 -18.21
N ILE A 607 -28.19 -37.39 -18.85
CA ILE A 607 -29.32 -36.50 -19.06
C ILE A 607 -30.38 -36.89 -18.02
N PRO A 608 -30.65 -36.02 -17.01
CA PRO A 608 -31.63 -36.33 -15.97
C PRO A 608 -33.05 -36.48 -16.56
N SER A 609 -33.84 -37.33 -15.91
CA SER A 609 -35.25 -37.54 -16.33
C SER A 609 -36.04 -36.25 -16.27
N ARG A 610 -36.60 -35.79 -17.37
CA ARG A 610 -37.45 -34.61 -17.46
C ARG A 610 -38.71 -34.70 -16.54
N LYS A 611 -39.19 -35.90 -16.23
CA LYS A 611 -40.32 -36.12 -15.32
C LYS A 611 -40.00 -35.71 -13.89
N LEU A 612 -38.73 -35.81 -13.43
CA LEU A 612 -38.30 -35.51 -12.08
C LEU A 612 -37.76 -34.10 -11.92
N PHE A 613 -37.04 -33.61 -12.93
CA PHE A 613 -36.29 -32.35 -12.83
C PHE A 613 -36.77 -31.27 -13.81
N GLY A 614 -37.80 -31.57 -14.61
CA GLY A 614 -38.27 -30.66 -15.65
C GLY A 614 -37.18 -30.40 -16.71
N ASP A 615 -37.32 -29.30 -17.46
CA ASP A 615 -36.33 -28.88 -18.46
C ASP A 615 -35.21 -28.00 -17.87
N LYS A 616 -35.16 -27.89 -16.51
CA LYS A 616 -34.14 -27.02 -15.85
C LYS A 616 -32.72 -27.54 -15.93
N ILE A 617 -32.52 -28.87 -15.91
CA ILE A 617 -31.21 -29.48 -16.00
C ILE A 617 -31.05 -30.08 -17.40
N ASP A 618 -30.11 -29.52 -18.15
CA ASP A 618 -29.83 -29.96 -19.50
C ASP A 618 -28.98 -31.24 -19.51
N GLN A 619 -27.86 -31.22 -18.80
CA GLN A 619 -26.90 -32.32 -18.81
C GLN A 619 -25.97 -32.28 -17.57
N ILE A 620 -25.63 -33.44 -17.04
CA ILE A 620 -24.58 -33.62 -16.03
C ILE A 620 -23.38 -34.29 -16.71
N ARG A 621 -22.21 -33.66 -16.58
CA ARG A 621 -20.92 -34.18 -17.05
C ARG A 621 -20.11 -34.69 -15.86
N HIS A 622 -19.75 -35.94 -15.88
CA HIS A 622 -18.79 -36.56 -14.97
C HIS A 622 -17.48 -36.75 -15.69
N VAL A 623 -16.39 -36.27 -15.12
CA VAL A 623 -15.03 -36.47 -15.64
C VAL A 623 -14.24 -37.25 -14.60
N LEU A 624 -13.90 -38.49 -14.98
CA LEU A 624 -13.04 -39.37 -14.18
C LEU A 624 -11.64 -39.33 -14.75
N THR A 625 -10.65 -38.98 -13.91
CA THR A 625 -9.24 -38.90 -14.30
C THR A 625 -8.41 -39.87 -13.45
N PRO A 626 -8.25 -41.12 -13.86
CA PRO A 626 -7.31 -42.06 -13.27
C PRO A 626 -5.88 -41.72 -13.70
N GLN A 627 -4.96 -41.81 -12.76
CA GLN A 627 -3.52 -41.68 -12.99
C GLN A 627 -2.78 -42.77 -12.23
N ILE A 628 -1.88 -43.46 -12.92
CA ILE A 628 -0.98 -44.44 -12.34
C ILE A 628 0.43 -43.98 -12.57
N THR A 629 1.24 -43.93 -11.52
CA THR A 629 2.65 -43.53 -11.60
C THR A 629 3.54 -44.62 -11.03
N PHE A 630 4.39 -45.19 -11.87
CA PHE A 630 5.48 -46.05 -11.45
C PHE A 630 6.73 -45.22 -11.23
N SER A 631 7.41 -45.37 -10.09
CA SER A 631 8.68 -44.73 -9.77
C SER A 631 9.71 -45.77 -9.32
N TYR A 632 10.94 -45.60 -9.78
CA TYR A 632 12.06 -46.50 -9.46
C TYR A 632 13.35 -45.70 -9.24
N ALA A 633 14.10 -46.03 -8.20
CA ALA A 633 15.49 -45.63 -8.03
C ALA A 633 16.31 -46.78 -7.41
N PRO A 634 17.56 -46.99 -7.88
CA PRO A 634 18.42 -48.04 -7.35
C PRO A 634 18.89 -47.73 -5.92
N ASP A 635 19.45 -48.72 -5.27
CA ASP A 635 20.08 -48.57 -3.97
C ASP A 635 21.43 -47.86 -4.09
N PHE A 636 21.49 -46.63 -3.61
CA PHE A 636 22.70 -45.81 -3.56
C PHE A 636 23.53 -46.02 -2.27
N SER A 637 23.09 -46.87 -1.36
CA SER A 637 23.89 -47.25 -0.17
C SER A 637 24.92 -48.34 -0.47
N ALA A 638 24.86 -48.94 -1.67
CA ALA A 638 25.82 -49.97 -2.06
C ALA A 638 27.27 -49.45 -1.98
N LYS A 639 28.18 -50.26 -1.50
CA LYS A 639 29.62 -49.93 -1.28
C LYS A 639 30.29 -49.28 -2.50
N ARG A 640 29.87 -49.65 -3.73
CA ARG A 640 30.39 -49.06 -4.99
C ARG A 640 30.24 -47.57 -5.11
N TYR A 641 29.26 -46.97 -4.42
CA TYR A 641 29.02 -45.53 -4.47
C TYR A 641 29.83 -44.76 -3.42
N GLY A 642 30.24 -45.42 -2.30
CA GLY A 642 31.00 -44.77 -1.24
C GLY A 642 30.25 -43.66 -0.46
N TYR A 643 28.91 -43.70 -0.49
CA TYR A 643 28.07 -42.67 0.15
C TYR A 643 27.76 -42.98 1.62
N TYR A 644 27.98 -44.23 2.02
CA TYR A 644 27.78 -44.72 3.39
C TYR A 644 29.01 -45.44 3.86
N ASP A 645 29.28 -45.35 5.16
CA ASP A 645 30.38 -45.99 5.87
C ASP A 645 29.89 -46.51 7.22
N SER A 646 30.72 -47.19 7.95
CA SER A 646 30.36 -47.76 9.26
C SER A 646 31.53 -47.76 10.23
N TYR A 647 31.26 -47.62 11.52
CA TYR A 647 32.22 -47.80 12.61
C TYR A 647 31.68 -48.72 13.66
N GLN A 648 32.58 -49.36 14.40
CA GLN A 648 32.25 -50.23 15.54
C GLN A 648 32.12 -49.39 16.80
N LYS A 649 30.96 -49.45 17.47
CA LYS A 649 30.67 -48.78 18.73
C LYS A 649 30.61 -49.80 19.87
N THR A 650 31.36 -49.61 20.93
CA THR A 650 31.22 -50.34 22.19
C THR A 650 30.12 -49.73 23.01
N ASN A 651 29.07 -50.50 23.30
CA ASN A 651 27.96 -50.11 24.14
C ASN A 651 28.33 -50.16 25.63
N SER A 652 27.53 -49.57 26.52
CA SER A 652 27.73 -49.55 27.97
C SER A 652 27.68 -50.95 28.59
N ASP A 653 27.09 -51.93 27.93
CA ASP A 653 27.02 -53.35 28.32
C ASP A 653 28.21 -54.22 27.85
N GLY A 654 29.20 -53.57 27.19
CA GLY A 654 30.36 -54.24 26.60
C GLY A 654 30.12 -54.93 25.24
N THR A 655 28.92 -54.90 24.72
CA THR A 655 28.61 -55.40 23.36
C THR A 655 29.12 -54.42 22.27
N VAL A 656 29.56 -54.97 21.16
CA VAL A 656 30.01 -54.20 20.01
C VAL A 656 28.87 -54.13 18.96
N SER A 657 28.42 -52.93 18.63
CA SER A 657 27.44 -52.71 17.58
C SER A 657 28.09 -51.98 16.40
N LEU A 658 27.67 -52.35 15.17
CA LEU A 658 28.11 -51.69 13.96
C LEU A 658 27.12 -50.50 13.67
N VAL A 659 27.64 -49.31 13.68
CA VAL A 659 26.86 -48.08 13.40
C VAL A 659 27.17 -47.61 11.98
N GLU A 660 26.20 -47.66 11.12
CA GLU A 660 26.31 -47.13 9.77
C GLU A 660 25.97 -45.62 9.74
N TYR A 661 26.76 -44.87 9.02
CA TYR A 661 26.57 -43.43 8.86
C TYR A 661 26.89 -43.02 7.42
N SER A 662 26.53 -41.79 7.04
CA SER A 662 27.02 -41.18 5.81
C SER A 662 27.96 -40.04 6.10
N PRO A 663 29.16 -40.01 5.52
CA PRO A 663 30.09 -38.90 5.62
C PRO A 663 29.47 -37.56 5.11
N TYR A 664 28.39 -37.63 4.35
CA TYR A 664 27.70 -36.51 3.73
C TYR A 664 26.36 -36.16 4.41
N ALA A 665 25.98 -36.83 5.51
CA ALA A 665 24.69 -36.64 6.17
C ALA A 665 24.50 -35.20 6.67
N GLY A 666 25.59 -34.55 7.09
CA GLY A 666 25.60 -33.14 7.52
C GLY A 666 25.77 -32.12 6.40
N SER A 667 25.94 -32.53 5.15
CA SER A 667 26.12 -31.65 4.01
C SER A 667 24.81 -30.98 3.59
N LEU A 668 24.91 -29.86 2.87
CA LEU A 668 23.79 -28.96 2.58
C LEU A 668 22.62 -29.62 1.85
N TYR A 669 22.89 -30.50 0.90
CA TYR A 669 21.88 -31.19 0.08
C TYR A 669 21.71 -32.69 0.45
N GLY A 670 22.35 -33.11 1.55
CA GLY A 670 22.25 -34.47 2.05
C GLY A 670 22.80 -35.56 1.12
N VAL A 671 22.35 -36.78 1.31
CA VAL A 671 22.76 -37.93 0.58
C VAL A 671 21.52 -38.74 0.11
N PRO A 672 21.55 -39.45 -1.01
CA PRO A 672 20.46 -40.35 -1.40
C PRO A 672 20.13 -41.35 -0.28
N GLY A 673 18.85 -41.63 -0.07
CA GLY A 673 18.42 -42.59 0.95
C GLY A 673 18.95 -43.99 0.71
N LYS A 674 19.02 -44.81 1.78
CA LYS A 674 19.38 -46.22 1.70
C LYS A 674 18.26 -47.06 1.08
N GLY A 675 18.66 -48.11 0.42
CA GLY A 675 17.78 -49.11 -0.22
C GLY A 675 17.27 -48.68 -1.60
N LYS A 676 16.92 -49.68 -2.38
CA LYS A 676 16.21 -49.45 -3.65
C LYS A 676 14.81 -48.89 -3.37
N THR A 677 14.32 -48.03 -4.20
CA THR A 677 12.94 -47.54 -4.14
C THR A 677 12.19 -48.01 -5.40
N GLY A 678 11.01 -48.55 -5.20
CA GLY A 678 10.09 -48.92 -6.28
C GLY A 678 8.68 -48.69 -5.78
N SER A 679 7.91 -47.86 -6.44
CA SER A 679 6.53 -47.57 -6.01
C SER A 679 5.59 -47.42 -7.18
N ILE A 680 4.36 -47.86 -6.99
CA ILE A 680 3.24 -47.60 -7.88
C ILE A 680 2.28 -46.73 -7.11
N ALA A 681 2.04 -45.53 -7.57
CA ALA A 681 1.06 -44.60 -7.01
C ALA A 681 -0.20 -44.59 -7.89
N PHE A 682 -1.35 -44.64 -7.22
CA PHE A 682 -2.67 -44.55 -7.83
C PHE A 682 -3.28 -43.22 -7.38
N ASP A 683 -3.73 -42.43 -8.32
CA ASP A 683 -4.50 -41.19 -8.07
C ASP A 683 -5.78 -41.24 -8.89
N LEU A 684 -6.88 -41.00 -8.25
CA LEU A 684 -8.19 -40.95 -8.88
C LEU A 684 -8.84 -39.61 -8.56
N SER A 685 -9.15 -38.84 -9.58
CA SER A 685 -9.84 -37.57 -9.44
C SER A 685 -11.13 -37.55 -10.24
N ASN A 686 -12.20 -37.13 -9.63
CA ASN A 686 -13.53 -36.99 -10.24
C ASN A 686 -13.98 -35.51 -10.15
N ASN A 687 -14.55 -35.04 -11.26
CA ASN A 687 -15.19 -33.73 -11.34
C ASN A 687 -16.62 -33.92 -11.88
N ILE A 688 -17.60 -33.29 -11.25
CA ILE A 688 -19.01 -33.34 -11.64
C ILE A 688 -19.52 -31.93 -11.89
N GLU A 689 -19.90 -31.68 -13.13
CA GLU A 689 -20.43 -30.42 -13.59
C GLU A 689 -21.84 -30.59 -14.15
N MET A 690 -22.66 -29.56 -14.00
CA MET A 690 -24.03 -29.54 -14.48
C MET A 690 -24.28 -28.34 -15.40
N LYS A 691 -24.93 -28.59 -16.53
CA LYS A 691 -25.55 -27.54 -17.36
C LYS A 691 -27.00 -27.41 -16.97
N TYR A 692 -27.42 -26.20 -16.67
CA TYR A 692 -28.81 -25.90 -16.32
C TYR A 692 -29.30 -24.65 -17.04
N ARG A 693 -30.59 -24.55 -17.23
CA ARG A 693 -31.25 -23.38 -17.81
C ARG A 693 -31.58 -22.38 -16.71
N ASP A 694 -31.10 -21.15 -16.86
CA ASP A 694 -31.42 -20.05 -15.98
C ASP A 694 -32.84 -19.52 -16.27
N SER A 695 -33.38 -18.68 -15.40
CA SER A 695 -34.68 -18.02 -15.55
C SER A 695 -34.89 -17.30 -16.89
N ASN A 696 -33.81 -16.98 -17.60
CA ASN A 696 -33.80 -16.34 -18.93
C ASN A 696 -33.59 -17.35 -20.08
N ASP A 697 -33.84 -18.64 -19.84
CA ASP A 697 -33.65 -19.76 -20.78
C ASP A 697 -32.22 -19.90 -21.34
N SER A 698 -31.23 -19.22 -20.75
CA SER A 698 -29.83 -19.35 -21.14
C SER A 698 -29.16 -20.53 -20.42
N LEU A 699 -28.39 -21.30 -21.17
CA LEU A 699 -27.63 -22.44 -20.67
C LEU A 699 -26.43 -21.94 -19.84
N ARG A 700 -26.41 -22.26 -18.56
CA ARG A 700 -25.30 -21.97 -17.66
C ARG A 700 -24.67 -23.26 -17.16
N LYS A 701 -23.37 -23.16 -16.88
CA LYS A 701 -22.56 -24.23 -16.34
C LYS A 701 -22.27 -23.96 -14.86
N VAL A 702 -22.44 -24.98 -14.01
CA VAL A 702 -22.06 -24.95 -12.60
C VAL A 702 -21.33 -26.22 -12.24
N SER A 703 -20.26 -26.12 -11.46
CA SER A 703 -19.60 -27.28 -10.86
C SER A 703 -20.36 -27.69 -9.60
N ILE A 704 -20.82 -28.93 -9.53
CA ILE A 704 -21.45 -29.53 -8.36
C ILE A 704 -20.36 -29.98 -7.40
N ILE A 705 -19.40 -30.74 -7.94
CA ILE A 705 -18.21 -31.22 -7.23
C ILE A 705 -17.00 -30.86 -8.08
N ASP A 706 -16.21 -29.90 -7.59
CA ASP A 706 -15.00 -29.49 -8.28
C ASP A 706 -13.98 -30.61 -8.32
N GLU A 707 -13.84 -31.34 -7.20
CA GLU A 707 -12.96 -32.47 -7.10
C GLU A 707 -13.41 -33.40 -5.97
N ILE A 708 -13.52 -34.68 -6.25
CA ILE A 708 -13.52 -35.73 -5.27
C ILE A 708 -12.49 -36.77 -5.71
N GLY A 709 -11.45 -36.94 -4.90
CA GLY A 709 -10.33 -37.77 -5.28
C GLY A 709 -9.70 -38.52 -4.13
N GLY A 710 -8.89 -39.50 -4.48
CA GLY A 710 -8.11 -40.27 -3.55
C GLY A 710 -6.77 -40.68 -4.15
N SER A 711 -5.74 -40.72 -3.33
CA SER A 711 -4.41 -41.15 -3.74
C SER A 711 -3.83 -42.13 -2.73
N MET A 712 -3.16 -43.15 -3.23
CA MET A 712 -2.51 -44.20 -2.47
C MET A 712 -1.34 -44.78 -3.26
N SER A 713 -0.33 -45.28 -2.62
CA SER A 713 0.83 -45.91 -3.27
C SER A 713 1.19 -47.24 -2.66
N TYR A 714 1.70 -48.12 -3.52
CA TYR A 714 2.27 -49.41 -3.15
C TYR A 714 3.78 -49.39 -3.34
N ASN A 715 4.53 -49.63 -2.28
CA ASN A 715 5.99 -49.70 -2.29
C ASN A 715 6.41 -51.16 -2.53
N MET A 716 6.93 -51.45 -3.72
CA MET A 716 7.40 -52.77 -4.12
C MET A 716 8.77 -53.12 -3.54
N ALA A 717 9.43 -52.18 -2.89
CA ALA A 717 10.79 -52.35 -2.37
C ALA A 717 10.83 -52.79 -0.89
N THR A 718 9.66 -52.92 -0.25
CA THR A 718 9.54 -53.33 1.15
C THR A 718 8.42 -54.34 1.30
N ASP A 719 8.67 -55.38 2.15
CA ASP A 719 7.67 -56.35 2.54
C ASP A 719 6.89 -55.91 3.80
N ILE A 720 7.41 -54.89 4.48
CA ILE A 720 6.81 -54.34 5.69
C ILE A 720 5.99 -53.10 5.30
N ARG A 721 4.70 -53.15 5.50
CA ARG A 721 3.78 -52.08 5.19
C ARG A 721 3.94 -51.48 3.79
N PRO A 722 3.77 -52.26 2.72
CA PRO A 722 3.98 -51.80 1.36
C PRO A 722 2.97 -50.72 0.90
N TRP A 723 1.77 -50.67 1.45
CA TRP A 723 0.75 -49.67 1.11
C TRP A 723 0.91 -48.37 1.92
N SER A 724 0.82 -47.25 1.28
CA SER A 724 0.70 -45.96 1.95
C SER A 724 -0.71 -45.77 2.52
N ASP A 725 -0.89 -44.78 3.39
CA ASP A 725 -2.22 -44.35 3.79
C ASP A 725 -3.00 -43.76 2.62
N LEU A 726 -4.32 -43.95 2.63
CA LEU A 726 -5.24 -43.42 1.64
C LEU A 726 -5.53 -41.93 1.97
N SER A 727 -5.05 -41.05 1.15
CA SER A 727 -5.34 -39.62 1.22
C SER A 727 -6.55 -39.31 0.33
N THR A 728 -7.58 -38.73 0.90
CA THR A 728 -8.80 -38.31 0.18
C THR A 728 -8.94 -36.80 0.21
N ARG A 729 -9.46 -36.24 -0.86
CA ARG A 729 -9.72 -34.81 -1.01
C ARG A 729 -11.10 -34.58 -1.64
N LEU A 730 -11.84 -33.67 -1.05
CA LEU A 730 -13.14 -33.24 -1.54
C LEU A 730 -13.17 -31.72 -1.59
N ARG A 731 -13.45 -31.19 -2.77
CA ARG A 731 -13.60 -29.77 -3.01
C ARG A 731 -14.98 -29.47 -3.59
N LEU A 732 -15.77 -28.72 -2.82
CA LEU A 732 -17.13 -28.33 -3.19
C LEU A 732 -17.18 -26.80 -3.32
N LYS A 733 -17.58 -26.31 -4.47
CA LYS A 733 -17.84 -24.89 -4.68
C LYS A 733 -19.29 -24.58 -4.29
N LEU A 734 -19.51 -24.18 -3.05
CA LEU A 734 -20.84 -23.91 -2.52
C LEU A 734 -21.44 -22.60 -3.01
N THR A 735 -20.58 -21.58 -3.20
CA THR A 735 -20.95 -20.27 -3.80
C THR A 735 -19.85 -19.77 -4.72
N LYS A 736 -20.05 -18.64 -5.42
CA LYS A 736 -19.02 -18.00 -6.23
C LYS A 736 -17.76 -17.62 -5.42
N SER A 737 -17.94 -17.29 -4.13
CA SER A 737 -16.90 -16.83 -3.22
C SER A 737 -16.52 -17.84 -2.13
N TYR A 738 -17.14 -19.02 -2.09
CA TYR A 738 -16.87 -19.97 -1.02
C TYR A 738 -16.69 -21.40 -1.54
N THR A 739 -15.49 -21.95 -1.33
CA THR A 739 -15.12 -23.32 -1.67
C THR A 739 -14.78 -24.08 -0.40
N LEU A 740 -15.48 -25.18 -0.17
CA LEU A 740 -15.25 -26.11 0.94
C LEU A 740 -14.20 -27.14 0.53
N ASN A 741 -13.04 -27.16 1.20
CA ASN A 741 -11.98 -28.11 0.98
C ASN A 741 -11.91 -29.07 2.18
N LEU A 742 -12.18 -30.35 1.95
CA LEU A 742 -12.07 -31.41 2.97
C LEU A 742 -10.97 -32.37 2.58
N ASN A 743 -9.95 -32.47 3.39
CA ASN A 743 -8.85 -33.44 3.23
C ASN A 743 -8.90 -34.41 4.40
N ALA A 744 -8.92 -35.70 4.10
CA ALA A 744 -8.93 -36.74 5.10
C ALA A 744 -7.90 -37.81 4.78
N VAL A 745 -7.29 -38.36 5.80
CA VAL A 745 -6.30 -39.45 5.69
C VAL A 745 -6.84 -40.67 6.41
N PHE A 746 -6.77 -41.83 5.73
CA PHE A 746 -7.19 -43.11 6.26
C PHE A 746 -5.97 -44.04 6.31
N ALA A 747 -5.61 -44.47 7.52
CA ALA A 747 -4.55 -45.45 7.72
C ALA A 747 -4.91 -46.78 7.14
N SER A 748 -3.97 -47.36 6.39
CA SER A 748 -4.13 -48.65 5.72
C SER A 748 -3.96 -49.85 6.67
N TYR A 749 -3.12 -49.71 7.72
CA TYR A 749 -2.75 -50.81 8.60
C TYR A 749 -3.42 -50.69 9.98
N VAL A 750 -3.77 -51.82 10.54
CA VAL A 750 -4.39 -51.95 11.87
C VAL A 750 -3.37 -51.74 12.98
N TYR A 751 -3.84 -51.33 14.19
CA TYR A 751 -3.04 -51.42 15.40
C TYR A 751 -3.02 -52.85 15.94
N GLU A 752 -1.90 -53.28 16.49
CA GLU A 752 -1.68 -54.51 17.21
C GLU A 752 -1.03 -54.18 18.58
N ALA A 753 -1.40 -54.95 19.59
CA ALA A 753 -0.80 -54.89 20.92
C ALA A 753 -0.66 -56.34 21.44
N ASP A 754 0.51 -56.66 22.00
CA ASP A 754 0.80 -58.03 22.47
C ASP A 754 0.00 -58.37 23.74
N SER A 755 -0.40 -57.38 24.55
CA SER A 755 -1.26 -57.53 25.71
C SER A 755 -1.93 -56.20 26.05
N VAL A 756 -2.95 -56.23 26.90
CA VAL A 756 -3.55 -55.03 27.47
C VAL A 756 -2.50 -54.29 28.31
N GLY A 757 -2.27 -53.00 27.99
CA GLY A 757 -1.21 -52.20 28.62
C GLY A 757 0.13 -52.14 27.88
N ALA A 758 0.36 -52.99 26.88
CA ALA A 758 1.53 -52.92 26.01
C ALA A 758 1.42 -51.73 25.03
N THR A 759 2.54 -51.14 24.65
CA THR A 759 2.57 -50.06 23.69
C THR A 759 2.02 -50.52 22.34
N PRO A 760 0.92 -49.92 21.83
CA PRO A 760 0.37 -50.30 20.55
C PRO A 760 1.34 -50.02 19.41
N ARG A 761 1.45 -50.93 18.47
CA ARG A 761 2.24 -50.81 17.26
C ARG A 761 1.35 -50.94 16.02
N ILE A 762 1.73 -50.31 14.94
CA ILE A 762 1.06 -50.48 13.66
C ILE A 762 1.49 -51.83 13.07
N SER A 763 0.51 -52.63 12.68
CA SER A 763 0.77 -53.95 12.08
C SER A 763 1.72 -53.83 10.88
N GLU A 764 2.60 -54.79 10.72
CA GLU A 764 3.53 -54.86 9.61
C GLU A 764 2.88 -55.32 8.30
N ARG A 765 1.81 -56.13 8.40
CA ARG A 765 1.18 -56.78 7.25
C ARG A 765 -0.32 -56.64 7.19
N THR A 766 -1.02 -56.70 8.32
CA THR A 766 -2.50 -56.72 8.37
C THR A 766 -3.12 -55.40 8.03
N THR A 767 -3.88 -55.39 6.97
CA THR A 767 -4.58 -54.19 6.49
C THR A 767 -6.04 -54.11 6.97
N TYR A 768 -6.64 -52.93 6.95
CA TYR A 768 -8.06 -52.76 7.21
C TYR A 768 -8.94 -53.39 6.11
N TRP A 769 -8.44 -53.55 4.90
CA TRP A 769 -9.18 -54.13 3.77
C TRP A 769 -9.41 -55.61 3.96
N GLU A 770 -8.45 -56.32 4.53
CA GLU A 770 -8.62 -57.74 4.93
C GLU A 770 -9.73 -57.92 5.94
N LYS A 771 -10.04 -56.86 6.72
CA LYS A 771 -11.18 -56.81 7.66
C LYS A 771 -12.44 -56.18 7.06
N GLY A 772 -12.51 -55.99 5.75
CA GLY A 772 -13.67 -55.46 5.03
C GLY A 772 -13.88 -53.94 5.25
N LYS A 773 -12.87 -53.19 5.70
CA LYS A 773 -12.95 -51.74 5.97
C LYS A 773 -12.05 -50.98 5.04
N ILE A 774 -12.45 -49.77 4.62
CA ILE A 774 -11.67 -48.88 3.71
C ILE A 774 -10.35 -48.43 4.35
N GLY A 775 -10.34 -48.24 5.66
CA GLY A 775 -9.17 -47.77 6.41
C GLY A 775 -9.61 -47.21 7.76
N ARG A 776 -8.65 -46.80 8.58
CA ARG A 776 -8.88 -46.11 9.84
C ARG A 776 -8.70 -44.60 9.62
N PHE A 777 -9.72 -43.83 9.84
CA PHE A 777 -9.64 -42.39 9.75
C PHE A 777 -8.62 -41.84 10.76
N GLN A 778 -7.61 -41.14 10.30
CA GLN A 778 -6.56 -40.56 11.15
C GLN A 778 -6.85 -39.13 11.55
N GLY A 779 -7.57 -38.39 10.70
CA GLY A 779 -7.91 -37.03 10.99
C GLY A 779 -8.23 -36.18 9.75
N MET A 780 -8.74 -35.01 10.04
CA MET A 780 -9.02 -33.97 9.04
C MET A 780 -8.75 -32.60 9.64
N SER A 781 -8.43 -31.65 8.80
CA SER A 781 -8.30 -30.23 9.17
C SER A 781 -9.17 -29.39 8.24
N GLN A 782 -9.91 -28.46 8.82
CA GLN A 782 -10.77 -27.55 8.10
C GLN A 782 -10.66 -26.15 8.66
N ASN A 783 -10.49 -25.17 7.77
CA ASN A 783 -10.58 -23.75 8.06
C ASN A 783 -11.80 -23.17 7.35
N LEU A 784 -12.71 -22.62 8.12
CA LEU A 784 -13.91 -21.95 7.65
C LEU A 784 -13.72 -20.45 7.88
N SER A 785 -13.71 -19.66 6.84
CA SER A 785 -13.71 -18.20 6.94
C SER A 785 -14.99 -17.65 6.31
N TYR A 786 -15.64 -16.76 7.02
CA TYR A 786 -16.85 -16.12 6.53
C TYR A 786 -16.91 -14.67 6.99
N THR A 787 -17.20 -13.77 6.05
CA THR A 787 -17.38 -12.34 6.34
C THR A 787 -18.84 -11.95 6.16
N LEU A 788 -19.46 -11.51 7.24
CA LEU A 788 -20.77 -10.88 7.28
C LEU A 788 -20.61 -9.39 7.05
N SER A 789 -21.44 -8.81 6.20
CA SER A 789 -21.55 -7.37 5.99
C SER A 789 -23.03 -6.96 5.98
N ASN A 790 -23.27 -5.68 6.18
CA ASN A 790 -24.62 -5.11 6.15
C ASN A 790 -25.37 -5.50 4.87
N GLU A 791 -24.72 -5.41 3.71
CA GLU A 791 -25.30 -5.77 2.41
C GLU A 791 -25.68 -7.23 2.31
N LYS A 792 -24.85 -8.14 2.83
CA LYS A 792 -25.12 -9.58 2.82
C LYS A 792 -26.30 -9.93 3.74
N VAL A 793 -26.35 -9.32 4.92
CA VAL A 793 -27.45 -9.54 5.87
C VAL A 793 -28.76 -8.97 5.32
N ALA A 794 -28.73 -7.77 4.73
CA ALA A 794 -29.89 -7.18 4.07
C ALA A 794 -30.40 -8.06 2.90
N SER A 795 -29.50 -8.62 2.10
CA SER A 795 -29.85 -9.54 1.01
C SER A 795 -30.48 -10.85 1.55
N TRP A 796 -30.00 -11.38 2.68
CA TRP A 796 -30.56 -12.55 3.33
C TRP A 796 -31.98 -12.28 3.89
N ILE A 797 -32.16 -11.11 4.52
CA ILE A 797 -33.48 -10.69 5.04
C ILE A 797 -34.47 -10.53 3.89
N LYS A 798 -34.07 -9.92 2.77
CA LYS A 798 -34.90 -9.81 1.55
C LYS A 798 -35.25 -11.19 0.98
N TRP A 799 -34.28 -12.10 0.92
CA TRP A 799 -34.52 -13.47 0.48
C TRP A 799 -35.50 -14.24 1.41
N LEU A 800 -35.34 -14.10 2.74
CA LEU A 800 -36.25 -14.71 3.73
C LEU A 800 -37.67 -14.14 3.67
N ARG A 801 -37.82 -12.87 3.27
CA ARG A 801 -39.12 -12.22 3.04
C ARG A 801 -39.75 -12.59 1.68
N GLY A 802 -39.04 -13.37 0.85
CA GLY A 802 -39.51 -13.75 -0.48
C GLY A 802 -39.41 -12.66 -1.54
N GLU A 803 -38.76 -11.56 -1.23
CA GLU A 803 -38.51 -10.47 -2.17
C GLU A 803 -37.41 -10.89 -3.16
N ARG A 804 -37.74 -10.99 -4.44
CA ARG A 804 -36.75 -11.29 -5.49
C ARG A 804 -35.85 -10.06 -5.70
N PRO A 805 -34.51 -10.23 -5.72
CA PRO A 805 -33.61 -9.11 -5.96
C PRO A 805 -33.87 -8.52 -7.35
N ASN A 806 -34.29 -7.25 -7.37
CA ASN A 806 -34.40 -6.48 -8.61
C ASN A 806 -32.99 -6.30 -9.20
N LYS A 807 -32.72 -6.95 -10.33
CA LYS A 807 -31.51 -6.75 -11.09
C LYS A 807 -31.58 -5.35 -11.73
N LYS A 808 -30.93 -4.35 -11.11
CA LYS A 808 -30.50 -3.17 -11.85
C LYS A 808 -29.49 -3.64 -12.89
N LYS A 809 -29.75 -3.30 -14.14
CA LYS A 809 -28.86 -3.45 -15.28
C LYS A 809 -27.62 -2.62 -15.01
N ASP A 810 -26.54 -3.24 -14.63
CA ASP A 810 -25.20 -2.73 -14.90
C ASP A 810 -24.74 -3.43 -16.18
N ALA A 811 -24.91 -2.71 -17.29
CA ALA A 811 -24.35 -3.05 -18.57
C ALA A 811 -22.88 -2.62 -18.56
N ASP A 812 -22.06 -3.48 -19.12
CA ASP A 812 -20.69 -3.27 -19.60
C ASP A 812 -19.58 -3.04 -18.56
N LYS A 813 -19.00 -4.16 -18.12
CA LYS A 813 -17.54 -4.25 -17.94
C LYS A 813 -17.06 -5.62 -18.39
N ASP A 814 -16.17 -5.57 -19.36
CA ASP A 814 -15.52 -6.70 -20.00
C ASP A 814 -14.87 -7.68 -19.03
N ASP A 815 -15.17 -8.95 -19.25
CA ASP A 815 -14.51 -10.09 -18.64
C ASP A 815 -13.08 -10.22 -19.20
N ASN A 816 -12.10 -9.90 -18.34
CA ASN A 816 -10.75 -10.44 -18.46
C ASN A 816 -10.43 -11.13 -17.13
N GLU A 817 -10.71 -12.43 -17.11
CA GLU A 817 -10.24 -13.34 -16.08
C GLU A 817 -8.73 -13.55 -16.23
N ASN A 818 -7.97 -12.98 -15.30
CA ASN A 818 -6.69 -13.54 -14.93
C ASN A 818 -6.79 -13.99 -13.47
N ASP A 819 -6.77 -15.30 -13.29
CA ASP A 819 -6.62 -15.96 -12.00
C ASP A 819 -5.24 -15.60 -11.43
N GLU A 820 -5.19 -14.65 -10.51
CA GLU A 820 -4.08 -14.50 -9.57
C GLU A 820 -4.55 -14.99 -8.20
N GLU A 821 -3.87 -16.00 -7.70
CA GLU A 821 -3.98 -16.50 -6.34
C GLU A 821 -3.66 -15.36 -5.36
N ASP A 822 -4.68 -14.83 -4.69
CA ASP A 822 -4.52 -13.91 -3.57
C ASP A 822 -4.07 -14.70 -2.33
N ASP A 823 -2.78 -14.71 -2.10
CA ASP A 823 -2.21 -15.00 -0.78
C ASP A 823 -2.63 -13.89 0.19
N LEU A 824 -3.28 -14.30 1.26
CA LEU A 824 -3.83 -13.42 2.31
C LEU A 824 -2.71 -12.73 3.11
N ASP A 825 -2.22 -11.62 2.61
CA ASP A 825 -1.43 -10.66 3.39
C ASP A 825 -2.36 -9.67 4.11
N ILE A 826 -2.67 -9.97 5.35
CA ILE A 826 -3.53 -9.14 6.23
C ILE A 826 -2.82 -7.83 6.65
N GLU A 827 -1.50 -7.72 6.48
CA GLU A 827 -0.71 -6.55 6.92
C GLU A 827 -0.72 -5.35 5.95
N SER A 828 -1.15 -5.50 4.69
CA SER A 828 -1.01 -4.42 3.70
C SER A 828 -2.23 -3.49 3.55
N ASN A 829 -3.36 -3.78 4.21
CA ASN A 829 -4.58 -3.00 4.00
C ASN A 829 -4.71 -1.79 4.93
N VAL A 830 -3.97 -1.73 6.04
CA VAL A 830 -4.03 -0.59 6.97
C VAL A 830 -3.31 0.65 6.38
N ASP A 831 -2.23 0.44 5.62
CA ASP A 831 -1.50 1.55 5.00
C ASP A 831 -2.14 2.08 3.70
N LYS A 832 -2.92 1.26 2.99
CA LYS A 832 -3.63 1.70 1.78
C LYS A 832 -4.83 2.61 2.05
N ASP A 833 -5.46 2.48 3.19
CA ASP A 833 -6.57 3.36 3.58
C ASP A 833 -6.06 4.71 4.13
N LEU A 834 -4.83 4.75 4.66
CA LEU A 834 -4.17 6.00 5.05
C LEU A 834 -3.65 6.83 3.86
N GLU A 835 -3.31 6.19 2.73
CA GLU A 835 -2.91 6.92 1.51
C GLU A 835 -4.11 7.45 0.70
N LYS A 836 -5.30 6.87 0.82
CA LYS A 836 -6.51 7.36 0.15
C LYS A 836 -7.11 8.60 0.78
N GLY A 837 -6.74 8.95 1.99
CA GLY A 837 -7.17 10.17 2.68
C GLY A 837 -6.51 11.46 2.18
N LYS A 838 -5.56 11.41 1.23
CA LYS A 838 -4.82 12.59 0.74
C LYS A 838 -5.36 13.22 -0.54
N HIS A 839 -6.42 12.70 -1.12
CA HIS A 839 -7.18 13.41 -2.13
C HIS A 839 -8.53 13.75 -1.55
N ALA A 840 -8.69 15.00 -1.14
CA ALA A 840 -10.00 15.58 -0.93
C ALA A 840 -10.80 15.31 -2.21
N ALA A 841 -11.63 14.27 -2.18
CA ALA A 841 -12.60 14.06 -3.20
C ALA A 841 -13.47 15.31 -3.18
N LYS A 842 -13.42 16.08 -4.25
CA LYS A 842 -14.41 17.07 -4.60
C LYS A 842 -15.75 16.43 -4.27
N ARG A 843 -16.42 16.87 -3.23
CA ARG A 843 -17.76 16.43 -2.86
C ARG A 843 -18.67 16.77 -4.03
N GLU A 844 -18.84 15.83 -4.94
CA GLU A 844 -20.04 15.79 -5.74
C GLU A 844 -21.18 15.52 -4.77
N GLY A 845 -22.14 16.40 -4.76
CA GLY A 845 -23.31 16.56 -3.96
C GLY A 845 -23.62 15.39 -3.04
N ALA A 846 -23.66 15.63 -1.75
CA ALA A 846 -24.22 14.74 -0.77
C ALA A 846 -25.59 14.30 -1.31
N GLY A 847 -25.66 13.06 -1.80
CA GLY A 847 -26.92 12.45 -2.16
C GLY A 847 -27.80 12.58 -0.92
N MET A 848 -29.00 13.10 -1.06
CA MET A 848 -29.98 13.19 -0.01
C MET A 848 -30.03 11.80 0.66
N ALA A 849 -29.77 11.76 1.95
CA ALA A 849 -29.88 10.54 2.74
C ALA A 849 -31.29 9.99 2.49
N GLU A 850 -31.38 8.71 2.11
CA GLU A 850 -32.69 8.06 1.94
C GLU A 850 -33.43 8.15 3.27
N THR A 851 -34.53 8.86 3.28
CA THR A 851 -35.46 8.93 4.41
C THR A 851 -36.51 7.83 4.23
N ASP A 852 -36.99 7.27 5.34
CA ASP A 852 -38.16 6.39 5.34
C ASP A 852 -39.44 7.19 5.04
N GLU A 853 -40.60 6.50 4.92
CA GLU A 853 -41.89 7.13 4.61
C GLU A 853 -42.35 8.14 5.68
N ASP A 854 -41.76 8.10 6.88
CA ASP A 854 -42.01 9.00 8.00
C ASP A 854 -41.02 10.18 8.07
N GLY A 855 -40.07 10.30 7.12
CA GLY A 855 -39.11 11.37 7.02
C GLY A 855 -37.86 11.22 7.90
N TYR A 856 -37.67 10.07 8.55
CA TYR A 856 -36.47 9.76 9.31
C TYR A 856 -35.36 9.23 8.40
N MET A 857 -34.13 9.67 8.63
CA MET A 857 -32.96 9.12 7.91
C MET A 857 -32.84 7.62 8.16
N LEU A 858 -32.82 6.82 7.07
CA LEU A 858 -32.47 5.41 7.14
C LEU A 858 -31.02 5.25 7.61
N PHE A 859 -30.87 4.93 8.89
CA PHE A 859 -29.57 4.78 9.52
C PHE A 859 -29.00 3.39 9.20
N SER A 860 -28.28 3.27 8.08
CA SER A 860 -27.55 2.05 7.76
C SER A 860 -26.10 2.19 8.23
N LEU A 861 -25.78 1.64 9.40
CA LEU A 861 -24.41 1.54 9.87
C LEU A 861 -23.64 0.53 9.00
N PRO A 862 -22.64 0.95 8.22
CA PRO A 862 -21.78 0.00 7.53
C PRO A 862 -20.91 -0.76 8.54
N TRP A 863 -21.10 -2.05 8.61
CA TRP A 863 -20.29 -2.93 9.44
C TRP A 863 -19.86 -4.18 8.68
N SER A 864 -18.74 -4.72 9.07
CA SER A 864 -18.25 -6.02 8.61
C SER A 864 -17.75 -6.83 9.78
N LEU A 865 -18.05 -8.11 9.79
CA LEU A 865 -17.64 -9.04 10.83
C LEU A 865 -17.13 -10.32 10.15
N SER A 866 -15.86 -10.60 10.34
CA SER A 866 -15.19 -11.77 9.79
C SER A 866 -14.95 -12.81 10.87
N PHE A 867 -15.40 -14.03 10.60
CA PHE A 867 -15.19 -15.20 11.45
C PHE A 867 -14.23 -16.15 10.75
N GLY A 868 -13.18 -16.56 11.46
CA GLY A 868 -12.30 -17.62 11.05
C GLY A 868 -12.38 -18.76 12.06
N TYR A 869 -12.93 -19.90 11.67
CA TYR A 869 -13.05 -21.07 12.54
C TYR A 869 -12.20 -22.21 12.00
N GLY A 870 -11.16 -22.56 12.75
CA GLY A 870 -10.29 -23.71 12.49
C GLY A 870 -10.69 -24.90 13.35
N ILE A 871 -10.92 -26.04 12.71
CA ILE A 871 -11.13 -27.32 13.38
C ILE A 871 -10.14 -28.34 12.83
N THR A 872 -9.38 -28.95 13.72
CA THR A 872 -8.51 -30.08 13.41
C THR A 872 -8.90 -31.26 14.28
N MET A 873 -9.26 -32.33 13.63
CA MET A 873 -9.53 -33.61 14.27
C MET A 873 -8.36 -34.54 13.95
N ARG A 874 -7.72 -35.08 14.98
CA ARG A 874 -6.63 -36.05 14.84
C ARG A 874 -6.69 -37.11 15.94
N GLU A 875 -6.04 -38.23 15.74
CA GLU A 875 -5.86 -39.23 16.80
C GLU A 875 -5.01 -38.69 17.96
N ASP A 876 -5.44 -38.93 19.18
CA ASP A 876 -4.65 -38.65 20.38
C ASP A 876 -3.75 -39.84 20.66
N THR A 877 -2.50 -39.80 20.18
CA THR A 877 -1.52 -40.88 20.28
C THR A 877 -0.93 -41.09 21.66
N ASP A 878 -1.54 -40.55 22.72
CA ASP A 878 -1.17 -40.86 24.10
C ASP A 878 -1.46 -42.32 24.41
N VAL A 879 -0.43 -43.12 24.67
CA VAL A 879 -0.51 -44.55 24.95
C VAL A 879 -1.49 -44.88 26.06
N LYS A 880 -1.62 -44.02 27.08
CA LYS A 880 -2.56 -44.18 28.19
C LYS A 880 -4.02 -44.12 27.81
N LYS A 881 -4.33 -43.51 26.66
CA LYS A 881 -5.69 -43.36 26.16
C LYS A 881 -6.06 -44.38 25.09
N PHE A 882 -5.17 -45.30 24.75
CA PHE A 882 -5.44 -46.32 23.76
C PHE A 882 -6.53 -47.27 24.23
N ASN A 883 -7.51 -47.47 23.38
CA ASN A 883 -8.58 -48.45 23.65
C ASN A 883 -8.22 -49.81 23.03
N TYR A 884 -7.93 -50.80 23.86
CA TYR A 884 -7.52 -52.16 23.46
C TYR A 884 -8.65 -52.98 22.88
N ASP A 885 -9.93 -52.72 23.27
CA ASP A 885 -11.09 -53.44 22.74
C ASP A 885 -11.33 -53.05 21.27
N THR A 886 -11.20 -51.79 20.96
CA THR A 886 -11.42 -51.27 19.61
C THR A 886 -10.14 -51.15 18.78
N MET A 887 -9.00 -51.34 19.41
CA MET A 887 -7.66 -51.13 18.83
C MET A 887 -7.49 -49.77 18.18
N ARG A 888 -7.85 -48.71 18.94
CA ARG A 888 -7.81 -47.35 18.42
C ARG A 888 -7.46 -46.33 19.52
N TYR A 889 -6.84 -45.25 19.07
CA TYR A 889 -6.73 -44.05 19.87
C TYR A 889 -8.05 -43.23 19.80
N PRO A 890 -8.44 -42.50 20.86
CA PRO A 890 -9.53 -41.56 20.78
C PRO A 890 -9.15 -40.38 19.89
N TYR A 891 -10.14 -39.69 19.34
CA TYR A 891 -9.90 -38.49 18.56
C TYR A 891 -9.79 -37.28 19.49
N LYS A 892 -8.79 -36.44 19.21
CA LYS A 892 -8.61 -35.13 19.80
C LYS A 892 -9.06 -34.05 18.81
N PHE A 893 -9.89 -33.14 19.30
CA PHE A 893 -10.34 -31.97 18.52
C PHE A 893 -9.62 -30.73 19.00
N THR A 894 -8.88 -30.09 18.12
CA THR A 894 -8.30 -28.77 18.33
C THR A 894 -9.14 -27.76 17.58
N GLN A 895 -9.64 -26.76 18.27
CA GLN A 895 -10.55 -25.76 17.70
C GLN A 895 -10.02 -24.37 18.04
N SER A 896 -10.10 -23.49 17.06
CA SER A 896 -9.74 -22.08 17.23
C SER A 896 -10.78 -21.21 16.53
N LEU A 897 -11.15 -20.12 17.17
CA LEU A 897 -12.05 -19.13 16.60
C LEU A 897 -11.33 -17.78 16.57
N ASN A 898 -11.25 -17.17 15.40
CA ASN A 898 -10.80 -15.81 15.22
C ASN A 898 -11.97 -14.95 14.77
N VAL A 899 -12.15 -13.81 15.39
CA VAL A 899 -13.21 -12.85 15.07
C VAL A 899 -12.59 -11.50 14.90
N SER A 900 -12.83 -10.86 13.77
CA SER A 900 -12.42 -9.47 13.54
C SER A 900 -13.58 -8.70 12.93
N GLY A 901 -13.71 -7.45 13.31
CA GLY A 901 -14.81 -6.63 12.85
C GLY A 901 -14.43 -5.17 12.73
N ASN A 902 -15.17 -4.51 11.87
CA ASN A 902 -15.12 -3.07 11.67
C ASN A 902 -16.54 -2.52 11.65
N VAL A 903 -16.78 -1.45 12.42
CA VAL A 903 -18.10 -0.78 12.54
C VAL A 903 -17.89 0.72 12.39
N ARG A 904 -18.54 1.33 11.42
CA ARG A 904 -18.65 2.80 11.31
C ARG A 904 -19.90 3.26 12.05
N LEU A 905 -19.72 3.91 13.19
CA LEU A 905 -20.84 4.46 13.97
C LEU A 905 -21.41 5.75 13.37
N SER A 906 -20.61 6.50 12.66
CA SER A 906 -20.97 7.70 11.89
C SER A 906 -19.85 7.97 10.86
N ASP A 907 -19.97 9.00 10.03
CA ASP A 907 -18.95 9.37 9.05
C ASP A 907 -17.57 9.64 9.68
N GLY A 908 -17.54 10.12 10.92
CA GLY A 908 -16.29 10.38 11.64
C GLY A 908 -15.84 9.27 12.60
N TRP A 909 -16.69 8.31 13.00
CA TRP A 909 -16.37 7.30 13.98
C TRP A 909 -16.15 5.94 13.36
N ASN A 910 -14.99 5.33 13.59
CA ASN A 910 -14.67 3.98 13.17
C ASN A 910 -14.14 3.15 14.34
N ILE A 911 -14.72 1.98 14.54
CA ILE A 911 -14.30 0.99 15.54
C ILE A 911 -13.85 -0.26 14.81
N SER A 912 -12.67 -0.74 15.10
CA SER A 912 -12.22 -2.06 14.67
C SER A 912 -11.78 -2.88 15.87
N PHE A 913 -12.01 -4.19 15.79
CA PHE A 913 -11.57 -5.11 16.82
C PHE A 913 -11.13 -6.44 16.22
N SER A 914 -10.23 -7.10 16.91
CA SER A 914 -9.78 -8.45 16.60
C SER A 914 -9.60 -9.23 17.88
N SER A 915 -10.14 -10.44 17.91
CA SER A 915 -10.06 -11.36 19.04
C SER A 915 -10.04 -12.79 18.55
N GLY A 916 -9.62 -13.70 19.40
CA GLY A 916 -9.71 -15.12 19.11
C GLY A 916 -9.99 -15.91 20.39
N TYR A 917 -10.42 -17.15 20.22
CA TYR A 917 -10.66 -18.08 21.32
C TYR A 917 -10.06 -19.43 21.00
N ASP A 918 -9.20 -19.90 21.90
CA ASP A 918 -8.64 -21.24 21.89
C ASP A 918 -9.47 -22.14 22.78
N PHE A 919 -10.20 -23.06 22.17
CA PHE A 919 -11.11 -23.99 22.88
C PHE A 919 -10.34 -25.05 23.67
N GLU A 920 -9.11 -25.39 23.29
CA GLU A 920 -8.28 -26.38 24.00
C GLU A 920 -7.77 -25.81 25.32
N ASN A 921 -7.18 -24.62 25.28
CA ASN A 921 -6.66 -23.93 26.44
C ASN A 921 -7.73 -23.14 27.19
N LYS A 922 -8.97 -23.06 26.64
CA LYS A 922 -10.10 -22.25 27.17
C LYS A 922 -9.68 -20.79 27.46
N LYS A 923 -8.88 -20.22 26.62
CA LYS A 923 -8.33 -18.86 26.76
C LYS A 923 -8.69 -18.01 25.55
N ILE A 924 -8.97 -16.75 25.85
CA ILE A 924 -9.07 -15.73 24.82
C ILE A 924 -7.64 -15.42 24.33
N SER A 925 -7.43 -15.43 23.03
CA SER A 925 -6.16 -15.01 22.41
C SER A 925 -5.99 -13.50 22.50
N MET A 926 -4.92 -12.99 21.92
CA MET A 926 -4.70 -11.54 21.91
C MET A 926 -5.92 -10.80 21.37
N THR A 927 -6.50 -9.93 22.22
CA THR A 927 -7.67 -9.14 21.88
C THR A 927 -7.27 -7.67 21.77
N THR A 928 -7.49 -7.10 20.61
CA THR A 928 -7.20 -5.70 20.34
C THR A 928 -8.47 -5.00 19.87
N ALA A 929 -8.62 -3.74 20.26
CA ALA A 929 -9.65 -2.86 19.74
C ALA A 929 -9.03 -1.50 19.38
N SER A 930 -9.48 -0.90 18.32
CA SER A 930 -9.10 0.46 17.96
C SER A 930 -10.34 1.29 17.67
N LEU A 931 -10.33 2.49 18.18
CA LEU A 931 -11.35 3.50 17.99
C LEU A 931 -10.68 4.69 17.32
N SER A 932 -11.20 5.13 16.20
CA SER A 932 -10.74 6.35 15.54
C SER A 932 -11.90 7.29 15.30
N ARG A 933 -11.63 8.59 15.43
CA ARG A 933 -12.58 9.65 15.14
C ARG A 933 -11.90 10.75 14.33
N ASP A 934 -12.52 11.08 13.22
CA ASP A 934 -12.21 12.27 12.47
C ASP A 934 -13.02 13.43 13.03
N LEU A 935 -12.31 14.47 13.49
CA LEU A 935 -12.85 15.69 14.08
C LEU A 935 -12.65 16.89 13.14
N HIS A 936 -12.68 16.67 11.84
CA HIS A 936 -12.45 17.66 10.81
C HIS A 936 -10.98 18.11 10.76
N CYS A 937 -10.57 19.02 11.64
CA CYS A 937 -9.20 19.53 11.72
C CYS A 937 -8.27 18.65 12.56
N PHE A 938 -8.81 17.72 13.34
CA PHE A 938 -8.06 16.80 14.18
C PHE A 938 -8.47 15.35 13.96
N ASN A 939 -7.53 14.45 14.17
CA ASN A 939 -7.78 13.02 14.20
C ASN A 939 -7.48 12.46 15.59
N MET A 940 -8.44 11.74 16.14
CA MET A 940 -8.32 11.06 17.41
C MET A 940 -8.28 9.55 17.17
N SER A 941 -7.29 8.87 17.72
CA SER A 941 -7.23 7.41 17.69
C SER A 941 -6.89 6.85 19.07
N CYS A 942 -7.56 5.77 19.44
CA CYS A 942 -7.32 5.03 20.67
C CYS A 942 -7.22 3.55 20.34
N SER A 943 -6.05 2.96 20.56
CA SER A 943 -5.84 1.52 20.39
C SER A 943 -5.66 0.89 21.77
N VAL A 944 -6.39 -0.20 21.99
CA VAL A 944 -6.42 -0.91 23.28
C VAL A 944 -6.08 -2.38 23.07
N VAL A 945 -5.19 -2.93 23.85
CA VAL A 945 -4.95 -4.36 23.99
C VAL A 945 -5.65 -4.79 25.27
N LEU A 946 -6.56 -5.76 25.19
CA LEU A 946 -7.37 -6.23 26.32
C LEU A 946 -6.86 -7.56 26.90
N SER A 947 -6.22 -8.38 26.06
CA SER A 947 -5.67 -9.68 26.45
C SER A 947 -4.41 -9.94 25.60
N PRO A 948 -3.34 -10.53 26.12
CA PRO A 948 -3.15 -11.13 27.46
C PRO A 948 -2.88 -10.11 28.58
N TYR A 949 -2.56 -8.87 28.25
CA TYR A 949 -2.36 -7.76 29.19
C TYR A 949 -3.13 -6.53 28.69
N SER A 950 -3.54 -5.67 29.61
CA SER A 950 -4.24 -4.43 29.22
C SER A 950 -3.25 -3.31 28.99
N SER A 951 -3.31 -2.73 27.81
CA SER A 951 -2.54 -1.52 27.45
C SER A 951 -3.38 -0.64 26.54
N TYR A 952 -3.10 0.65 26.55
CA TYR A 952 -3.72 1.57 25.62
C TYR A 952 -2.73 2.56 25.03
N ASN A 953 -3.00 2.99 23.82
CA ASN A 953 -2.31 4.07 23.16
C ASN A 953 -3.36 5.05 22.62
N PHE A 954 -3.37 6.25 23.19
CA PHE A 954 -4.24 7.34 22.75
C PHE A 954 -3.41 8.35 21.97
N SER A 955 -3.88 8.74 20.81
CA SER A 955 -3.25 9.75 19.96
C SER A 955 -4.31 10.75 19.49
N PHE A 956 -3.98 12.02 19.61
CA PHE A 956 -4.78 13.13 19.12
C PHE A 956 -3.84 14.04 18.31
N ARG A 957 -4.16 14.26 17.03
CA ARG A 957 -3.25 14.96 16.11
C ARG A 957 -4.02 15.88 15.18
N CYS A 958 -3.40 17.00 14.84
CA CYS A 958 -3.89 17.89 13.80
C CYS A 958 -3.71 17.24 12.43
N ASN A 959 -4.71 17.37 11.55
CA ASN A 959 -4.68 16.82 10.19
C ASN A 959 -3.77 17.62 9.23
N ALA A 960 -3.50 18.90 9.56
CA ALA A 960 -2.60 19.74 8.76
C ALA A 960 -1.17 19.21 8.79
N SER A 961 -0.61 18.93 7.61
CA SER A 961 0.74 18.36 7.46
C SER A 961 1.84 19.22 8.11
N THR A 962 1.67 20.54 8.10
CA THR A 962 2.61 21.52 8.67
C THR A 962 2.54 21.61 10.20
N LEU A 963 1.42 21.26 10.80
CA LEU A 963 1.16 21.41 12.24
C LEU A 963 0.97 20.07 12.96
N THR A 964 0.97 18.94 12.26
CA THR A 964 0.77 17.59 12.83
C THR A 964 1.73 17.30 13.98
N ASP A 965 2.99 17.72 13.87
CA ASP A 965 4.00 17.50 14.90
C ASP A 965 3.93 18.52 16.06
N ALA A 966 3.44 19.74 15.79
CA ALA A 966 3.28 20.77 16.81
C ALA A 966 2.01 20.59 17.65
N LEU A 967 0.93 20.10 17.01
CA LEU A 967 -0.38 19.86 17.61
C LEU A 967 -0.67 18.36 17.73
N LYS A 968 0.12 17.66 18.53
CA LYS A 968 -0.09 16.27 18.86
C LYS A 968 -0.11 16.05 20.36
N TYR A 969 -0.98 15.14 20.78
CA TYR A 969 -1.00 14.63 22.14
C TYR A 969 -1.06 13.10 22.08
N ASP A 970 0.01 12.45 22.51
CA ASP A 970 0.10 11.01 22.58
C ASP A 970 0.20 10.59 24.06
N LYS A 971 -0.75 9.76 24.52
CA LYS A 971 -0.71 9.17 25.87
C LYS A 971 -0.77 7.66 25.76
N ARG A 972 0.17 7.01 26.42
CA ARG A 972 0.28 5.56 26.45
C ARG A 972 0.18 5.07 27.89
N SER A 973 -0.29 3.84 28.10
CA SER A 973 -0.25 3.25 29.43
C SER A 973 1.21 3.08 29.86
N SER A 974 1.53 3.53 31.07
CA SER A 974 2.81 3.21 31.69
C SER A 974 2.81 1.72 32.05
N TYR A 975 3.63 0.95 31.35
CA TYR A 975 3.83 -0.45 31.67
C TYR A 975 5.09 -0.56 32.51
N SER A 976 5.01 -1.06 33.75
CA SER A 976 6.19 -1.40 34.52
C SER A 976 6.75 -2.73 34.01
N ASN A 977 8.06 -2.82 33.78
CA ASN A 977 8.75 -4.04 33.34
C ASN A 977 8.71 -5.22 34.32
N ALA A 978 7.85 -5.17 35.33
CA ALA A 978 7.68 -6.21 36.34
C ALA A 978 6.92 -7.46 35.85
N VAL A 979 6.57 -7.56 34.56
CA VAL A 979 5.99 -8.78 34.00
C VAL A 979 7.12 -9.73 33.64
N GLN A 980 7.35 -10.70 34.52
CA GLN A 980 8.15 -11.86 34.16
C GLN A 980 7.42 -12.63 33.04
N TRP A 981 8.02 -12.64 31.87
CA TRP A 981 7.60 -13.50 30.76
C TRP A 981 8.06 -14.92 31.07
N TYR A 982 7.14 -15.82 31.40
CA TYR A 982 7.42 -17.27 31.58
C TYR A 982 7.41 -17.96 30.20
#